data_92f6e728a58f24382cab85461350d216
#
_entry.id   92f6e728a58f24382cab85461350d216
#
_cell.length_a   1.000
_cell.length_b   1.000
_cell.length_c   1.000
_cell.angle_alpha   90.00
_cell.angle_beta   90.00
_cell.angle_gamma   90.00
#
_symmetry.space_group_name_H-M   'P 1'
#
loop_
_entity.id
_entity.type
_entity.pdbx_description
1 polymer ?
#
loop_
_entity_poly.entity_id
_entity_poly.type
_entity_poly.pdbx_seq_one_letter_code
_entity_poly.pdbx_strand_id
1 'polypeptide(L)'
;MRAVGALVAVAAFGCGGKKQPHHDDAALAASAARDATTPGDATPAIPARSEHAVWELVPNRHTAHRAIDGEVVIDASGVDFARFIRFGMPVPRWHLGKVVEGERAAVADRVASLEVPLSHAQRASTQLTLRIHGSAKQAITLKLNGRKASPKGAPAAVKLDPGWQTLAVPLDPAHLVVGENQLAIETSGGKEPIAVAWLRIGTATPRGDQDPRDALAFDAPGDAFELAQNAEVAWYVTIPDGANLVAMVTAAPSAAAPSHSPVPCRIEVAARAGDDSLTGGVLAADAPRVDLSGSAGKVVRLALIARDCLRARVIHPRITLHGPAPVALPQADPPKYIILWVMDALRADKIPIFTPGARAQTPNFDELAKSSTVFRQYYVQGNESQTSHSSIWTSLYPAVHGVRLAGDPKNINSNLSRRFELIATQLAAAGFYTTACTGNGYVNADDGYDRGFKEFRNMMRETGVENDFIPGKKIVDAALGQLDKHRDGPTYLFLGTIDTHGPWVARKPWIDIYSPGPYKGPFQEFGTAKDLGFKPGSMGCSIIPPPADIERLRAIYDSAVSYHDEQVGRVVAKLKSWGIWDQTMLIITADHGEELFEDQRCGHGGSLRDTLLRVPLLVHDPARFPAGTIVEEGAEGVDLLPSMLAAIGKPPLPAAQGDALEPLAQGLGKGWARPSYASMYEYAHAMRIGRWKVRVGHSGVPLIDDLVADPGETQDLTTTHPVERRMLTDDLGLFLSLRTHWQKRTWGVVTAMTPAGAAALDVASTP
;
A
#
# COMPACT_ATOMS: atom_id res chain seq x y z
N MET A 1 51.23 -2.15 1.44
CA MET A 1 52.10 -1.41 2.39
C MET A 1 51.26 -0.47 3.22
N ARG A 2 51.32 -0.70 4.52
CA ARG A 2 50.90 0.16 5.66
C ARG A 2 49.39 0.36 5.91
N ALA A 3 48.98 -0.39 6.96
CA ALA A 3 47.82 -0.13 7.79
C ALA A 3 48.03 1.09 8.67
N VAL A 4 46.93 1.78 9.00
CA VAL A 4 46.81 2.54 10.25
C VAL A 4 45.42 2.23 10.83
N GLY A 5 45.47 1.58 12.00
CA GLY A 5 44.31 1.38 12.85
C GLY A 5 44.09 2.57 13.76
N ALA A 6 42.84 2.78 14.13
CA ALA A 6 42.49 3.62 15.28
C ALA A 6 41.47 2.87 16.15
N LEU A 7 41.95 2.50 17.32
CA LEU A 7 41.19 2.11 18.49
C LEU A 7 40.39 3.32 19.00
N VAL A 8 39.14 3.14 19.39
CA VAL A 8 38.49 4.03 20.35
C VAL A 8 37.86 3.18 21.46
N ALA A 9 38.22 3.56 22.66
CA ALA A 9 38.00 2.85 23.90
C ALA A 9 36.55 2.95 24.40
N VAL A 10 36.13 1.87 25.02
CA VAL A 10 34.95 1.74 25.88
C VAL A 10 35.25 2.39 27.23
N ALA A 11 34.42 3.29 27.69
CA ALA A 11 34.38 3.73 29.08
C ALA A 11 33.07 3.25 29.71
N ALA A 12 33.21 2.28 30.59
CA ALA A 12 32.18 1.86 31.53
C ALA A 12 32.20 2.79 32.73
N PHE A 13 31.02 3.23 33.16
CA PHE A 13 30.82 3.69 34.54
C PHE A 13 29.70 2.90 35.18
N GLY A 14 30.05 2.29 36.26
CA GLY A 14 29.20 1.45 37.07
C GLY A 14 28.67 2.15 38.31
N CYS A 15 27.66 1.50 38.86
CA CYS A 15 27.29 1.37 40.26
C CYS A 15 26.76 2.56 41.06
N GLY A 16 25.59 2.34 41.62
CA GLY A 16 25.07 3.04 42.78
C GLY A 16 23.65 2.63 43.14
N GLY A 17 23.51 1.50 43.83
CA GLY A 17 22.23 1.05 44.39
C GLY A 17 21.82 1.81 45.64
N LYS A 18 20.51 1.89 45.88
CA LYS A 18 19.95 1.95 47.25
C LYS A 18 18.51 1.40 47.29
N LYS A 19 18.34 0.61 48.30
CA LYS A 19 17.28 -0.20 48.86
C LYS A 19 15.89 0.43 48.96
N GLN A 20 14.92 -0.52 48.91
CA GLN A 20 13.52 -0.44 49.35
C GLN A 20 13.31 0.08 50.80
N PRO A 21 12.05 0.38 51.16
CA PRO A 21 11.37 -0.57 52.06
C PRO A 21 9.94 -0.96 51.62
N HIS A 22 9.62 -2.16 52.10
CA HIS A 22 8.31 -2.81 52.20
C HIS A 22 7.27 -2.00 52.96
N HIS A 23 5.98 -2.16 52.61
CA HIS A 23 4.94 -2.34 53.58
C HIS A 23 3.87 -3.29 53.04
N ASP A 24 3.65 -4.35 53.83
CA ASP A 24 2.52 -5.28 53.82
C ASP A 24 1.25 -4.60 54.29
N ASP A 25 0.11 -5.14 53.87
CA ASP A 25 -1.01 -5.57 54.73
C ASP A 25 -2.20 -5.91 53.80
N ALA A 26 -2.50 -7.14 53.77
CA ALA A 26 -3.40 -7.97 54.58
C ALA A 26 -4.86 -7.97 54.12
N ALA A 27 -5.19 -9.08 53.56
CA ALA A 27 -6.37 -9.92 53.59
C ALA A 27 -7.60 -9.44 54.36
N LEU A 28 -8.76 -9.63 53.76
CA LEU A 28 -9.95 -10.12 54.44
C LEU A 28 -10.76 -11.03 53.51
N ALA A 29 -10.89 -12.26 53.98
CA ALA A 29 -11.71 -13.31 53.47
C ALA A 29 -13.17 -13.14 53.90
N ALA A 30 -14.12 -13.63 53.17
CA ALA A 30 -14.93 -14.74 53.61
C ALA A 30 -16.27 -14.88 52.91
N SER A 31 -16.47 -16.06 52.50
CA SER A 31 -17.58 -16.98 52.84
C SER A 31 -18.90 -16.82 52.10
N ALA A 32 -19.09 -17.78 51.24
CA ALA A 32 -20.19 -18.75 51.19
C ALA A 32 -21.62 -18.29 50.90
N ALA A 33 -22.13 -18.73 49.77
CA ALA A 33 -23.32 -19.61 49.78
C ALA A 33 -23.46 -20.26 48.40
N ARG A 34 -23.54 -21.59 48.38
CA ARG A 34 -23.98 -22.40 47.25
C ARG A 34 -25.49 -22.25 47.15
N ASP A 35 -25.96 -21.95 45.94
CA ASP A 35 -27.29 -22.45 45.55
C ASP A 35 -27.24 -22.88 44.07
N ALA A 36 -27.66 -24.09 43.86
CA ALA A 36 -27.77 -24.72 42.55
C ALA A 36 -29.05 -24.21 41.88
N THR A 37 -28.86 -23.59 40.71
CA THR A 37 -29.96 -23.41 39.75
C THR A 37 -29.53 -23.87 38.36
N THR A 38 -30.43 -24.66 37.78
CA THR A 38 -30.53 -25.23 36.43
C THR A 38 -29.92 -24.38 35.29
N PRO A 39 -29.36 -25.00 34.23
CA PRO A 39 -28.88 -24.29 33.07
C PRO A 39 -30.05 -23.70 32.29
N GLY A 40 -30.29 -22.44 32.45
CA GLY A 40 -31.14 -21.65 31.59
C GLY A 40 -30.35 -21.18 30.36
N ASP A 41 -30.99 -21.22 29.21
CA ASP A 41 -30.54 -20.70 27.93
C ASP A 41 -29.73 -19.40 28.05
N ALA A 42 -28.43 -19.49 27.91
CA ALA A 42 -27.58 -18.33 27.77
C ALA A 42 -27.76 -17.78 26.35
N THR A 43 -28.61 -16.78 26.20
CA THR A 43 -28.56 -15.90 25.04
C THR A 43 -27.09 -15.42 24.91
N PRO A 44 -26.45 -15.59 23.73
CA PRO A 44 -25.08 -15.14 23.58
C PRO A 44 -25.02 -13.64 23.87
N ALA A 45 -24.23 -13.26 24.83
CA ALA A 45 -24.01 -11.86 25.17
C ALA A 45 -23.50 -11.15 23.92
N ILE A 46 -24.25 -10.12 23.46
CA ILE A 46 -23.80 -9.25 22.37
C ILE A 46 -22.47 -8.66 22.84
N PRO A 47 -21.35 -8.88 22.13
CA PRO A 47 -20.06 -8.36 22.53
C PRO A 47 -20.17 -6.84 22.66
N ALA A 48 -19.60 -6.30 23.71
CA ALA A 48 -19.60 -4.86 23.97
C ALA A 48 -19.00 -4.14 22.76
N ARG A 49 -19.75 -3.22 22.15
CA ARG A 49 -19.24 -2.39 21.06
C ARG A 49 -18.25 -1.41 21.63
N SER A 50 -17.00 -1.50 21.23
CA SER A 50 -15.95 -0.54 21.57
C SER A 50 -15.70 0.41 20.41
N GLU A 51 -15.43 1.67 20.72
CA GLU A 51 -14.95 2.64 19.74
C GLU A 51 -13.45 2.46 19.57
N HIS A 52 -12.98 2.35 18.34
CA HIS A 52 -11.56 2.25 18.01
C HIS A 52 -11.19 3.18 16.85
N ALA A 53 -9.97 3.70 16.89
CA ALA A 53 -9.43 4.49 15.80
C ALA A 53 -9.12 3.59 14.60
N VAL A 54 -9.53 4.03 13.41
CA VAL A 54 -9.21 3.36 12.15
C VAL A 54 -8.28 4.20 11.28
N TRP A 55 -8.22 5.51 11.51
CA TRP A 55 -7.32 6.40 10.79
C TRP A 55 -6.99 7.63 11.63
N GLU A 56 -5.71 7.97 11.71
CA GLU A 56 -5.18 9.09 12.48
C GLU A 56 -4.67 10.17 11.52
N LEU A 57 -5.05 11.44 11.73
CA LEU A 57 -4.78 12.50 10.77
C LEU A 57 -3.32 12.98 10.83
N VAL A 58 -2.72 13.07 12.01
CA VAL A 58 -1.35 13.59 12.17
C VAL A 58 -0.29 12.65 11.60
N PRO A 59 -0.34 11.33 11.79
CA PRO A 59 0.51 10.39 11.07
C PRO A 59 0.40 10.52 9.54
N ASN A 60 -0.80 10.85 9.04
CA ASN A 60 -1.07 11.01 7.61
C ASN A 60 -0.91 12.48 7.10
N ARG A 61 -0.17 13.34 7.82
CA ARG A 61 0.02 14.76 7.48
C ARG A 61 0.65 15.01 6.13
N HIS A 62 1.43 14.07 5.60
CA HIS A 62 2.09 14.20 4.31
C HIS A 62 1.13 14.14 3.11
N THR A 63 -0.10 13.60 3.31
CA THR A 63 -1.18 13.68 2.33
C THR A 63 -2.10 14.87 2.54
N ALA A 64 -1.85 15.70 3.57
CA ALA A 64 -2.67 16.85 3.90
C ALA A 64 -2.53 17.99 2.86
N HIS A 65 -3.66 18.52 2.43
CA HIS A 65 -3.77 19.72 1.60
C HIS A 65 -3.98 20.95 2.48
N ARG A 66 -3.40 22.06 2.07
CA ARG A 66 -3.44 23.33 2.82
C ARG A 66 -4.22 24.37 2.04
N ALA A 67 -5.03 25.16 2.75
CA ALA A 67 -5.61 26.37 2.21
C ALA A 67 -5.71 27.45 3.30
N ILE A 68 -5.77 28.70 2.89
CA ILE A 68 -6.02 29.84 3.78
C ILE A 68 -6.98 30.81 3.10
N ASP A 69 -8.04 31.23 3.79
CA ASP A 69 -9.12 32.05 3.22
C ASP A 69 -9.72 31.47 1.90
N GLY A 70 -9.74 30.14 1.78
CA GLY A 70 -10.18 29.43 0.59
C GLY A 70 -9.16 29.33 -0.55
N GLU A 71 -7.97 29.89 -0.41
CA GLU A 71 -6.89 29.85 -1.40
C GLU A 71 -5.99 28.64 -1.18
N VAL A 72 -5.71 27.88 -2.24
CA VAL A 72 -4.83 26.71 -2.18
C VAL A 72 -3.39 27.11 -1.90
N VAL A 73 -2.75 26.44 -0.96
CA VAL A 73 -1.32 26.61 -0.65
C VAL A 73 -0.60 25.28 -0.90
N ILE A 74 0.45 25.30 -1.73
CA ILE A 74 1.31 24.16 -1.97
C ILE A 74 2.71 24.51 -1.48
N ASP A 75 3.19 23.74 -0.51
CA ASP A 75 4.54 23.82 0.03
C ASP A 75 5.48 22.96 -0.83
N ALA A 76 6.46 23.58 -1.46
CA ALA A 76 7.45 22.91 -2.30
C ALA A 76 8.78 22.63 -1.56
N SER A 77 8.84 22.93 -0.27
CA SER A 77 10.05 22.75 0.54
C SER A 77 10.28 21.30 0.99
N GLY A 78 9.22 20.50 1.09
CA GLY A 78 9.23 19.12 1.58
C GLY A 78 9.20 18.05 0.49
N VAL A 79 9.39 16.79 0.91
CA VAL A 79 9.30 15.60 0.02
C VAL A 79 7.86 15.32 -0.42
N ASP A 80 6.90 15.73 0.35
CA ASP A 80 5.45 15.61 0.08
C ASP A 80 5.00 16.45 -1.13
N PHE A 81 5.80 17.43 -1.57
CA PHE A 81 5.61 18.07 -2.87
C PHE A 81 5.61 17.08 -4.04
N ALA A 82 6.23 15.92 -3.88
CA ALA A 82 6.26 14.87 -4.90
C ALA A 82 4.88 14.46 -5.43
N ARG A 83 3.86 14.45 -4.59
CA ARG A 83 2.49 14.09 -4.96
C ARG A 83 1.84 15.03 -5.98
N PHE A 84 2.36 16.23 -6.13
CA PHE A 84 1.92 17.21 -7.11
C PHE A 84 2.71 17.16 -8.42
N ILE A 85 3.88 16.48 -8.44
CA ILE A 85 4.82 16.54 -9.56
C ILE A 85 5.14 15.20 -10.21
N ARG A 86 4.52 14.09 -9.75
CA ARG A 86 4.82 12.73 -10.26
C ARG A 86 3.97 12.34 -11.46
N PHE A 87 2.92 13.10 -11.75
CA PHE A 87 1.95 12.76 -12.76
C PHE A 87 1.83 13.83 -13.82
N GLY A 88 1.33 13.45 -14.99
CA GLY A 88 1.14 14.34 -16.12
C GLY A 88 2.27 14.35 -17.14
N MET A 89 2.02 14.94 -18.29
CA MET A 89 2.97 15.09 -19.41
C MET A 89 3.23 16.56 -19.70
N PRO A 90 4.48 16.96 -19.97
CA PRO A 90 5.73 16.18 -19.94
C PRO A 90 6.12 15.79 -18.51
N VAL A 91 6.89 14.70 -18.38
CA VAL A 91 7.38 14.25 -17.06
C VAL A 91 8.11 15.41 -16.38
N PRO A 92 7.62 15.87 -15.23
CA PRO A 92 8.17 17.03 -14.56
C PRO A 92 9.59 16.79 -14.10
N ARG A 93 10.45 17.80 -14.22
CA ARG A 93 11.84 17.74 -13.79
C ARG A 93 12.03 18.63 -12.57
N TRP A 94 11.77 18.03 -11.41
CA TRP A 94 11.96 18.67 -10.12
C TRP A 94 12.97 17.92 -9.27
N HIS A 95 13.80 18.68 -8.52
CA HIS A 95 14.75 18.16 -7.55
C HIS A 95 14.32 18.64 -6.17
N LEU A 96 13.79 17.70 -5.36
CA LEU A 96 13.18 17.98 -4.07
C LEU A 96 14.21 18.15 -2.94
N GLY A 97 13.79 18.81 -1.85
CA GLY A 97 14.56 18.91 -0.60
C GLY A 97 15.89 19.67 -0.74
N LYS A 98 15.95 20.67 -1.62
CA LYS A 98 17.15 21.49 -1.79
C LYS A 98 17.11 22.68 -0.85
N VAL A 99 18.31 23.12 -0.41
CA VAL A 99 18.48 24.39 0.28
C VAL A 99 19.13 25.34 -0.69
N VAL A 100 18.50 26.48 -0.97
CA VAL A 100 18.95 27.50 -1.88
C VAL A 100 18.98 28.82 -1.10
N GLU A 101 20.18 29.41 -0.90
CA GLU A 101 20.38 30.63 -0.12
C GLU A 101 19.61 30.64 1.23
N GLY A 102 19.71 29.53 1.98
CA GLY A 102 19.11 29.36 3.31
C GLY A 102 17.63 28.98 3.35
N GLU A 103 16.91 28.98 2.21
CA GLU A 103 15.52 28.60 2.14
C GLU A 103 15.37 27.21 1.49
N ARG A 104 14.48 26.36 2.04
CA ARG A 104 14.17 25.05 1.47
C ARG A 104 13.20 25.18 0.30
N ALA A 105 13.47 24.44 -0.77
CA ALA A 105 12.72 24.54 -2.01
C ALA A 105 12.81 23.28 -2.89
N ALA A 106 11.92 23.19 -3.85
CA ALA A 106 12.08 22.35 -5.01
C ALA A 106 12.78 23.12 -6.13
N VAL A 107 13.82 22.53 -6.71
CA VAL A 107 14.56 23.11 -7.82
C VAL A 107 14.03 22.54 -9.13
N ALA A 108 13.68 23.43 -10.07
CA ALA A 108 13.08 23.08 -11.35
C ALA A 108 14.07 23.20 -12.49
N ASP A 109 14.07 22.25 -13.41
CA ASP A 109 14.72 22.35 -14.70
C ASP A 109 14.01 23.42 -15.59
N ARG A 110 14.49 23.61 -16.82
CA ARG A 110 13.97 24.64 -17.73
C ARG A 110 12.47 24.55 -18.01
N VAL A 111 11.90 23.35 -17.94
CA VAL A 111 10.45 23.11 -18.00
C VAL A 111 10.12 22.20 -16.85
N ALA A 112 9.25 22.66 -15.97
CA ALA A 112 8.77 21.89 -14.83
C ALA A 112 7.27 22.07 -14.71
N SER A 113 6.56 21.00 -14.37
CA SER A 113 5.11 21.06 -14.18
C SER A 113 4.68 20.40 -12.87
N LEU A 114 3.52 20.82 -12.38
CA LEU A 114 2.86 20.23 -11.24
C LEU A 114 1.35 20.19 -11.50
N GLU A 115 0.67 19.28 -10.82
CA GLU A 115 -0.80 19.20 -10.80
C GLU A 115 -1.32 19.94 -9.56
N VAL A 116 -2.29 20.83 -9.76
CA VAL A 116 -2.92 21.61 -8.70
C VAL A 116 -4.39 21.23 -8.61
N PRO A 117 -4.82 20.56 -7.53
CA PRO A 117 -6.22 20.23 -7.34
C PRO A 117 -7.01 21.48 -6.93
N LEU A 118 -8.08 21.79 -7.66
CA LEU A 118 -8.97 22.91 -7.36
C LEU A 118 -10.41 22.41 -7.15
N SER A 119 -11.06 22.92 -6.11
CA SER A 119 -12.48 22.78 -5.88
C SER A 119 -13.27 23.73 -6.81
N HIS A 120 -14.58 23.58 -6.86
CA HIS A 120 -15.46 24.47 -7.61
C HIS A 120 -15.29 25.95 -7.21
N ALA A 121 -15.24 26.22 -5.91
CA ALA A 121 -15.04 27.58 -5.39
C ALA A 121 -13.68 28.16 -5.81
N GLN A 122 -12.64 27.34 -5.85
CA GLN A 122 -11.27 27.73 -6.21
C GLN A 122 -11.06 27.91 -7.72
N ARG A 123 -11.95 27.35 -8.56
CA ARG A 123 -11.93 27.58 -10.02
C ARG A 123 -12.05 29.04 -10.41
N ALA A 124 -12.62 29.88 -9.56
CA ALA A 124 -12.71 31.32 -9.80
C ALA A 124 -11.41 32.10 -9.47
N SER A 125 -10.31 31.42 -9.17
CA SER A 125 -9.04 32.05 -8.83
C SER A 125 -8.50 32.89 -9.98
N THR A 126 -7.99 34.08 -9.64
CA THR A 126 -7.50 35.07 -10.59
C THR A 126 -6.00 35.38 -10.43
N GLN A 127 -5.36 34.79 -9.43
CA GLN A 127 -3.97 35.06 -9.11
C GLN A 127 -3.21 33.82 -8.66
N LEU A 128 -1.99 33.68 -9.16
CA LEU A 128 -0.96 32.78 -8.66
C LEU A 128 0.12 33.60 -7.97
N THR A 129 0.41 33.28 -6.74
CA THR A 129 1.57 33.86 -6.00
C THR A 129 2.62 32.78 -5.82
N LEU A 130 3.89 33.09 -6.11
CA LEU A 130 5.02 32.18 -6.05
C LEU A 130 6.14 32.77 -5.19
N ARG A 131 6.69 32.01 -4.26
CA ARG A 131 8.00 32.29 -3.64
C ARG A 131 9.05 31.59 -4.48
N ILE A 132 9.83 32.34 -5.24
CA ILE A 132 10.74 31.86 -6.27
C ILE A 132 12.12 32.48 -6.16
N HIS A 133 13.15 31.69 -6.42
CA HIS A 133 14.52 32.11 -6.56
C HIS A 133 14.97 32.06 -8.02
N GLY A 134 15.63 33.10 -8.48
CA GLY A 134 16.16 33.18 -9.83
C GLY A 134 17.35 34.09 -9.98
N SER A 135 17.73 34.38 -11.21
CA SER A 135 18.83 35.28 -11.57
C SER A 135 18.40 36.38 -12.54
N ALA A 136 19.12 37.49 -12.58
CA ALA A 136 18.79 38.70 -13.34
C ALA A 136 18.60 38.55 -14.85
N LYS A 137 18.98 37.41 -15.43
CA LYS A 137 18.83 37.13 -16.87
C LYS A 137 17.69 36.15 -17.17
N GLN A 138 16.98 35.73 -16.12
CA GLN A 138 15.92 34.75 -16.26
C GLN A 138 14.55 35.41 -16.37
N ALA A 139 13.67 34.74 -17.09
CA ALA A 139 12.24 35.00 -17.09
C ALA A 139 11.47 33.70 -17.08
N ILE A 140 10.33 33.71 -16.44
CA ILE A 140 9.40 32.56 -16.43
C ILE A 140 8.16 32.84 -17.28
N THR A 141 7.70 31.82 -17.98
CA THR A 141 6.40 31.77 -18.65
C THR A 141 5.57 30.68 -17.98
N LEU A 142 4.35 31.04 -17.61
CA LEU A 142 3.42 30.11 -16.96
C LEU A 142 2.39 29.62 -17.97
N LYS A 143 2.17 28.30 -17.99
CA LYS A 143 1.07 27.67 -18.74
C LYS A 143 0.15 26.92 -17.79
N LEU A 144 -1.15 27.03 -18.06
CA LEU A 144 -2.19 26.41 -17.30
C LEU A 144 -3.03 25.53 -18.25
N ASN A 145 -3.04 24.23 -18.00
CA ASN A 145 -3.70 23.24 -18.87
C ASN A 145 -3.28 23.39 -20.35
N GLY A 146 -1.98 23.60 -20.59
CA GLY A 146 -1.38 23.76 -21.92
C GLY A 146 -1.57 25.16 -22.55
N ARG A 147 -2.32 26.06 -21.91
CA ARG A 147 -2.56 27.42 -22.39
C ARG A 147 -1.75 28.42 -21.60
N LYS A 148 -1.50 29.62 -22.15
CA LYS A 148 -0.89 30.72 -21.39
C LYS A 148 -1.72 31.02 -20.13
N ALA A 149 -1.10 31.04 -18.96
CA ALA A 149 -1.80 31.21 -17.69
C ALA A 149 -2.46 32.58 -17.52
N SER A 150 -1.80 33.63 -18.03
CA SER A 150 -2.24 35.03 -17.87
C SER A 150 -3.36 35.41 -18.83
N PRO A 151 -4.24 36.35 -18.45
CA PRO A 151 -5.28 36.92 -19.33
C PRO A 151 -4.71 37.58 -20.60
N LYS A 152 -5.55 37.75 -21.62
CA LYS A 152 -5.18 38.46 -22.85
C LYS A 152 -4.74 39.89 -22.53
N GLY A 153 -3.58 40.28 -23.05
CA GLY A 153 -2.99 41.61 -22.80
C GLY A 153 -1.95 41.64 -21.65
N ALA A 154 -1.94 40.71 -20.77
CA ALA A 154 -0.89 40.60 -19.74
C ALA A 154 0.44 40.08 -20.34
N PRO A 155 1.62 40.44 -19.75
CA PRO A 155 2.91 39.98 -20.20
C PRO A 155 2.95 38.42 -20.30
N ALA A 156 3.59 37.92 -21.35
CA ALA A 156 3.72 36.46 -21.53
C ALA A 156 4.79 35.89 -20.61
N ALA A 157 5.83 36.65 -20.32
CA ALA A 157 6.95 36.27 -19.47
C ALA A 157 7.13 37.28 -18.37
N VAL A 158 7.46 36.80 -17.16
CA VAL A 158 7.80 37.59 -15.97
C VAL A 158 9.30 37.49 -15.78
N LYS A 159 9.99 38.63 -15.78
CA LYS A 159 11.44 38.68 -15.48
C LYS A 159 11.69 38.43 -14.00
N LEU A 160 12.74 37.71 -13.69
CA LEU A 160 13.18 37.46 -12.32
C LEU A 160 14.28 38.43 -11.91
N ASP A 161 14.20 38.90 -10.68
CA ASP A 161 15.32 39.56 -10.01
C ASP A 161 16.27 38.52 -9.40
N PRO A 162 17.54 38.83 -9.13
CA PRO A 162 18.45 37.94 -8.43
C PRO A 162 17.98 37.62 -7.00
N GLY A 163 18.06 36.33 -6.60
CA GLY A 163 17.73 35.88 -5.27
C GLY A 163 16.26 35.56 -5.09
N TRP A 164 15.82 35.44 -3.82
CA TRP A 164 14.45 35.10 -3.45
C TRP A 164 13.49 36.27 -3.59
N GLN A 165 12.39 36.06 -4.25
CA GLN A 165 11.33 37.04 -4.45
C GLN A 165 9.93 36.40 -4.42
N THR A 166 8.93 37.20 -4.05
CA THR A 166 7.52 36.78 -4.13
C THR A 166 6.90 37.43 -5.35
N LEU A 167 6.43 36.60 -6.30
CA LEU A 167 5.80 37.07 -7.53
C LEU A 167 4.29 36.82 -7.48
N ALA A 168 3.52 37.84 -7.86
CA ALA A 168 2.09 37.72 -8.12
C ALA A 168 1.85 37.75 -9.63
N VAL A 169 1.24 36.71 -10.17
CA VAL A 169 0.96 36.56 -11.59
C VAL A 169 -0.54 36.42 -11.78
N PRO A 170 -1.19 37.28 -12.59
CA PRO A 170 -2.62 37.15 -12.86
C PRO A 170 -2.91 35.87 -13.64
N LEU A 171 -3.99 35.16 -13.26
CA LEU A 171 -4.51 33.97 -13.93
C LEU A 171 -5.78 34.29 -14.70
N ASP A 172 -5.99 33.60 -15.81
CA ASP A 172 -7.24 33.58 -16.53
C ASP A 172 -8.11 32.43 -15.99
N PRO A 173 -9.20 32.72 -15.25
CA PRO A 173 -10.08 31.68 -14.67
C PRO A 173 -10.73 30.79 -15.74
N ALA A 174 -10.86 31.24 -16.98
CA ALA A 174 -11.39 30.43 -18.08
C ALA A 174 -10.50 29.22 -18.43
N HIS A 175 -9.26 29.21 -17.99
CA HIS A 175 -8.32 28.10 -18.18
C HIS A 175 -8.31 27.11 -17.00
N LEU A 176 -8.98 27.44 -15.90
CA LEU A 176 -9.05 26.57 -14.71
C LEU A 176 -10.23 25.59 -14.82
N VAL A 177 -10.00 24.38 -14.33
CA VAL A 177 -11.02 23.32 -14.22
C VAL A 177 -11.19 22.88 -12.78
N VAL A 178 -12.32 22.28 -12.44
CA VAL A 178 -12.49 21.56 -11.17
C VAL A 178 -11.67 20.27 -11.23
N GLY A 179 -11.00 19.92 -10.16
CA GLY A 179 -10.04 18.81 -10.11
C GLY A 179 -8.63 19.26 -10.49
N GLU A 180 -7.90 18.40 -11.17
CA GLU A 180 -6.46 18.61 -11.44
C GLU A 180 -6.22 19.62 -12.56
N ASN A 181 -5.39 20.62 -12.25
CA ASN A 181 -4.93 21.62 -13.21
C ASN A 181 -3.42 21.48 -13.39
N GLN A 182 -2.95 21.32 -14.60
CA GLN A 182 -1.54 21.27 -14.90
C GLN A 182 -0.96 22.69 -14.98
N LEU A 183 -0.12 23.06 -14.01
CA LEU A 183 0.65 24.28 -14.04
C LEU A 183 2.07 23.97 -14.52
N ALA A 184 2.48 24.53 -15.65
CA ALA A 184 3.84 24.42 -16.16
C ALA A 184 4.58 25.74 -16.00
N ILE A 185 5.83 25.68 -15.53
CA ILE A 185 6.77 26.80 -15.41
C ILE A 185 7.87 26.57 -16.43
N GLU A 186 7.94 27.44 -17.42
CA GLU A 186 8.98 27.42 -18.45
C GLU A 186 9.97 28.55 -18.19
N THR A 187 11.25 28.24 -18.04
CA THR A 187 12.31 29.20 -17.77
C THR A 187 13.09 29.51 -19.03
N SER A 188 13.28 30.79 -19.29
CA SER A 188 14.11 31.31 -20.39
C SER A 188 15.20 32.24 -19.86
N GLY A 189 16.29 32.40 -20.63
CA GLY A 189 17.48 33.14 -20.19
C GLY A 189 18.24 32.40 -19.07
N GLY A 190 19.48 32.76 -18.84
CA GLY A 190 20.33 32.16 -17.82
C GLY A 190 20.61 30.66 -18.04
N LYS A 191 21.58 30.11 -17.26
CA LYS A 191 21.92 28.67 -17.27
C LYS A 191 21.51 27.97 -15.97
N GLU A 192 21.24 28.73 -14.93
CA GLU A 192 20.92 28.20 -13.60
C GLU A 192 19.44 27.77 -13.51
N PRO A 193 19.14 26.73 -12.74
CA PRO A 193 17.76 26.34 -12.47
C PRO A 193 17.08 27.38 -11.56
N ILE A 194 15.75 27.46 -11.61
CA ILE A 194 14.96 28.22 -10.62
C ILE A 194 14.66 27.33 -9.42
N ALA A 195 14.36 27.94 -8.26
CA ALA A 195 13.84 27.24 -7.10
C ALA A 195 12.49 27.82 -6.68
N VAL A 196 11.57 26.95 -6.23
CA VAL A 196 10.25 27.34 -5.72
C VAL A 196 10.08 26.81 -4.31
N ALA A 197 9.81 27.71 -3.35
CA ALA A 197 9.58 27.33 -1.96
C ALA A 197 8.12 27.03 -1.66
N TRP A 198 7.21 27.82 -2.20
CA TRP A 198 5.78 27.60 -2.11
C TRP A 198 5.04 28.32 -3.24
N LEU A 199 3.78 27.92 -3.45
CA LEU A 199 2.85 28.61 -4.32
C LEU A 199 1.47 28.71 -3.69
N ARG A 200 0.73 29.77 -4.07
CA ARG A 200 -0.64 30.03 -3.62
C ARG A 200 -1.51 30.39 -4.82
N ILE A 201 -2.68 29.80 -4.91
CA ILE A 201 -3.68 30.07 -5.96
C ILE A 201 -4.97 30.55 -5.31
N GLY A 202 -5.43 31.76 -5.69
CA GLY A 202 -6.59 32.39 -5.12
C GLY A 202 -7.10 33.59 -5.87
N THR A 203 -8.02 34.31 -5.26
CA THR A 203 -8.63 35.54 -5.84
C THR A 203 -7.96 36.81 -5.35
N ALA A 204 -6.98 36.73 -4.54
CA ALA A 204 -6.69 37.66 -3.51
C ALA A 204 -5.91 38.91 -3.76
N THR A 205 -6.15 39.80 -2.83
CA THR A 205 -5.26 40.82 -2.35
C THR A 205 -4.14 40.18 -1.52
N PRO A 206 -2.85 40.48 -1.76
CA PRO A 206 -1.77 39.92 -0.95
C PRO A 206 -1.95 40.26 0.53
N ARG A 207 -1.98 39.28 1.41
CA ARG A 207 -1.81 39.50 2.84
C ARG A 207 -0.33 39.66 3.13
N GLY A 208 0.23 40.85 2.83
CA GLY A 208 1.62 41.17 3.19
C GLY A 208 2.65 40.06 2.87
N ASP A 209 3.87 40.19 3.36
CA ASP A 209 4.97 39.21 3.17
C ASP A 209 4.91 37.96 4.09
N GLN A 210 3.75 37.65 4.67
CA GLN A 210 3.62 36.45 5.53
C GLN A 210 3.71 35.16 4.71
N ASP A 211 4.56 34.27 5.18
CA ASP A 211 4.67 32.92 4.60
C ASP A 211 3.37 32.13 4.83
N PRO A 212 2.66 31.73 3.77
CA PRO A 212 1.39 31.00 3.93
C PRO A 212 1.56 29.61 4.58
N ARG A 213 2.80 29.10 4.66
CA ARG A 213 3.09 27.83 5.34
C ARG A 213 2.90 27.95 6.85
N ASP A 214 3.07 29.13 7.44
CA ASP A 214 2.89 29.38 8.88
C ASP A 214 1.43 29.24 9.35
N ALA A 215 0.49 29.18 8.42
CA ALA A 215 -0.94 29.00 8.73
C ALA A 215 -1.27 27.62 9.28
N LEU A 216 -0.44 26.60 9.03
CA LEU A 216 -0.60 25.22 9.51
C LEU A 216 0.74 24.68 10.02
N ALA A 217 0.78 24.23 11.26
CA ALA A 217 1.92 23.55 11.86
C ALA A 217 1.51 22.20 12.46
N PHE A 218 2.26 21.14 12.13
CA PHE A 218 2.07 19.82 12.72
C PHE A 218 3.05 19.60 13.89
N ASP A 219 2.50 19.10 14.99
CA ASP A 219 3.24 18.58 16.15
C ASP A 219 3.06 17.06 16.16
N ALA A 220 3.87 16.36 15.37
CA ALA A 220 3.76 14.92 15.22
C ALA A 220 4.04 14.13 16.50
N PRO A 221 5.08 14.48 17.31
CA PRO A 221 5.27 13.84 18.61
C PRO A 221 4.13 14.05 19.59
N GLY A 222 3.43 15.22 19.50
CA GLY A 222 2.27 15.52 20.33
C GLY A 222 0.94 15.08 19.74
N ASP A 223 0.92 14.39 18.62
CA ASP A 223 -0.27 14.00 17.85
C ASP A 223 -1.28 15.15 17.71
N ALA A 224 -0.80 16.30 17.24
CA ALA A 224 -1.58 17.53 17.13
C ALA A 224 -1.20 18.34 15.88
N PHE A 225 -2.05 19.28 15.53
CA PHE A 225 -1.71 20.36 14.61
C PHE A 225 -2.36 21.68 15.03
N GLU A 226 -1.79 22.77 14.52
CA GLU A 226 -2.28 24.12 14.78
C GLU A 226 -2.69 24.79 13.47
N LEU A 227 -3.86 25.42 13.47
CA LEU A 227 -4.40 26.18 12.35
C LEU A 227 -4.58 27.65 12.74
N ALA A 228 -4.03 28.56 11.95
CA ALA A 228 -4.38 29.99 12.04
C ALA A 228 -5.83 30.23 11.65
N GLN A 229 -6.39 31.36 12.03
CA GLN A 229 -7.76 31.76 11.66
C GLN A 229 -7.97 31.64 10.14
N ASN A 230 -9.05 30.98 9.74
CA ASN A 230 -9.43 30.66 8.35
C ASN A 230 -8.41 29.78 7.61
N ALA A 231 -7.39 29.24 8.27
CA ALA A 231 -6.58 28.20 7.70
C ALA A 231 -7.38 26.89 7.67
N GLU A 232 -7.10 26.10 6.64
CA GLU A 232 -7.72 24.84 6.36
C GLU A 232 -6.65 23.76 6.15
N VAL A 233 -6.91 22.59 6.73
CA VAL A 233 -6.21 21.36 6.40
C VAL A 233 -7.22 20.34 5.90
N ALA A 234 -6.91 19.61 4.83
CA ALA A 234 -7.84 18.64 4.26
C ALA A 234 -7.12 17.39 3.75
N TRP A 235 -7.85 16.27 3.76
CA TRP A 235 -7.41 14.99 3.21
C TRP A 235 -8.43 14.44 2.25
N TYR A 236 -7.98 13.72 1.25
CA TYR A 236 -8.83 12.91 0.40
C TYR A 236 -8.86 11.48 0.94
N VAL A 237 -10.02 11.02 1.37
CA VAL A 237 -10.14 9.78 2.15
C VAL A 237 -11.48 9.10 1.93
N THR A 238 -11.50 7.77 1.94
CA THR A 238 -12.76 6.99 1.96
C THR A 238 -13.33 6.97 3.37
N ILE A 239 -14.58 7.34 3.54
CA ILE A 239 -15.25 7.31 4.83
C ILE A 239 -15.95 5.95 5.02
N PRO A 240 -15.59 5.16 6.04
CA PRO A 240 -16.28 3.92 6.35
C PRO A 240 -17.69 4.14 6.86
N ASP A 241 -18.51 3.10 6.82
CA ASP A 241 -19.85 3.12 7.41
C ASP A 241 -19.79 3.27 8.93
N GLY A 242 -20.61 4.17 9.49
CA GLY A 242 -20.66 4.47 10.93
C GLY A 242 -19.45 5.24 11.47
N ALA A 243 -18.67 5.89 10.61
CA ALA A 243 -17.49 6.64 11.01
C ALA A 243 -17.82 7.95 11.74
N ASN A 244 -16.96 8.30 12.71
CA ASN A 244 -16.94 9.60 13.36
C ASN A 244 -15.55 10.23 13.27
N LEU A 245 -15.46 11.54 13.14
CA LEU A 245 -14.24 12.30 13.39
C LEU A 245 -14.22 12.74 14.86
N VAL A 246 -13.16 12.42 15.56
CA VAL A 246 -12.99 12.73 16.98
C VAL A 246 -11.68 13.50 17.18
N ALA A 247 -11.74 14.63 17.89
CA ALA A 247 -10.55 15.40 18.28
C ALA A 247 -10.86 16.29 19.49
N MET A 248 -9.83 16.67 20.24
CA MET A 248 -9.93 17.78 21.19
C MET A 248 -9.53 19.07 20.51
N VAL A 249 -10.26 20.15 20.78
CA VAL A 249 -9.98 21.49 20.25
C VAL A 249 -9.70 22.47 21.38
N THR A 250 -8.59 23.18 21.29
CA THR A 250 -8.20 24.23 22.25
C THR A 250 -7.69 25.46 21.50
N ALA A 251 -7.63 26.60 22.18
CA ALA A 251 -6.83 27.73 21.68
C ALA A 251 -5.35 27.38 21.76
N ALA A 252 -4.60 27.62 20.68
CA ALA A 252 -3.15 27.45 20.74
C ALA A 252 -2.53 28.56 21.66
N PRO A 253 -1.47 28.23 22.40
CA PRO A 253 -0.76 29.22 23.20
C PRO A 253 -0.27 30.37 22.32
N SER A 254 -0.61 31.60 22.66
CA SER A 254 -0.14 32.80 21.97
C SER A 254 0.55 33.74 22.95
N ALA A 255 1.79 34.10 22.68
CA ALA A 255 2.50 35.08 23.47
C ALA A 255 1.92 36.54 23.38
N ALA A 256 0.97 36.74 22.46
CA ALA A 256 0.40 38.06 22.14
C ALA A 256 -1.11 38.20 22.42
N ALA A 257 -1.79 37.18 22.97
CA ALA A 257 -3.22 37.26 23.19
C ALA A 257 -3.52 37.85 24.60
N PRO A 258 -4.28 38.95 24.69
CA PRO A 258 -4.86 39.36 25.96
C PRO A 258 -5.84 38.25 26.44
N SER A 259 -5.88 38.04 27.74
CA SER A 259 -6.56 36.96 28.45
C SER A 259 -8.11 36.90 28.34
N HIS A 260 -8.70 37.59 27.40
CA HIS A 260 -10.14 37.72 27.23
C HIS A 260 -10.55 37.61 25.76
N SER A 261 -10.54 36.40 25.19
CA SER A 261 -11.33 36.13 23.98
C SER A 261 -12.57 35.34 24.42
N PRO A 262 -13.77 35.92 24.33
CA PRO A 262 -14.99 35.28 24.85
C PRO A 262 -15.55 34.19 23.95
N VAL A 263 -14.99 33.97 22.76
CA VAL A 263 -15.50 32.96 21.80
C VAL A 263 -14.54 31.78 21.79
N PRO A 264 -15.01 30.55 22.15
CA PRO A 264 -14.18 29.36 22.09
C PRO A 264 -13.78 29.05 20.65
N CYS A 265 -12.55 28.56 20.45
CA CYS A 265 -12.08 28.08 19.16
C CYS A 265 -13.00 26.98 18.63
N ARG A 266 -13.34 27.05 17.34
CA ARG A 266 -14.12 26.03 16.66
C ARG A 266 -13.40 25.59 15.39
N ILE A 267 -13.52 24.31 15.08
CA ILE A 267 -13.09 23.72 13.82
C ILE A 267 -14.35 23.33 13.04
N GLU A 268 -14.60 24.04 11.99
CA GLU A 268 -15.60 23.65 10.99
C GLU A 268 -15.09 22.43 10.25
N VAL A 269 -15.90 21.37 10.22
CA VAL A 269 -15.61 20.12 9.51
C VAL A 269 -16.51 20.05 8.29
N ALA A 270 -15.93 19.77 7.11
CA ALA A 270 -16.67 19.60 5.88
C ALA A 270 -16.15 18.38 5.11
N ALA A 271 -17.03 17.44 4.80
CA ALA A 271 -16.75 16.31 3.92
C ALA A 271 -17.48 16.53 2.59
N ARG A 272 -16.74 16.61 1.48
CA ARG A 272 -17.27 16.88 0.14
C ARG A 272 -16.81 15.84 -0.87
N ALA A 273 -17.73 15.36 -1.70
CA ALA A 273 -17.43 14.59 -2.89
C ALA A 273 -17.67 15.48 -4.12
N GLY A 274 -16.61 16.00 -4.71
CA GLY A 274 -16.73 17.04 -5.74
C GLY A 274 -17.38 18.30 -5.18
N ASP A 275 -18.49 18.74 -5.78
CA ASP A 275 -19.26 19.91 -5.36
C ASP A 275 -20.28 19.60 -4.24
N ASP A 276 -20.61 18.32 -4.05
CA ASP A 276 -21.61 17.90 -3.07
C ASP A 276 -21.07 17.98 -1.64
N SER A 277 -21.72 18.77 -0.80
CA SER A 277 -21.51 18.75 0.64
C SER A 277 -22.30 17.58 1.23
N LEU A 278 -21.59 16.52 1.67
CA LEU A 278 -22.22 15.30 2.18
C LEU A 278 -22.43 15.37 3.69
N THR A 279 -21.40 15.84 4.41
CA THR A 279 -21.43 15.94 5.87
C THR A 279 -20.74 17.22 6.29
N GLY A 280 -21.28 17.86 7.30
CA GLY A 280 -20.69 19.02 7.95
C GLY A 280 -20.93 18.98 9.45
N GLY A 281 -20.06 19.66 10.21
CA GLY A 281 -20.18 19.72 11.65
C GLY A 281 -19.17 20.68 12.26
N VAL A 282 -19.13 20.73 13.57
CA VAL A 282 -18.21 21.57 14.33
C VAL A 282 -17.56 20.73 15.43
N LEU A 283 -16.22 20.77 15.47
CA LEU A 283 -15.44 20.32 16.63
C LEU A 283 -15.14 21.51 17.53
N ALA A 284 -15.37 21.36 18.82
CA ALA A 284 -15.08 22.35 19.85
C ALA A 284 -14.71 21.64 21.15
N ALA A 285 -14.32 22.38 22.19
CA ALA A 285 -13.97 21.81 23.48
C ALA A 285 -15.12 21.02 24.12
N ASP A 286 -16.37 21.47 23.93
CA ASP A 286 -17.61 20.84 24.39
C ASP A 286 -18.26 19.92 23.34
N ALA A 287 -17.75 19.89 22.12
CA ALA A 287 -18.23 19.06 21.00
C ALA A 287 -17.06 18.36 20.29
N PRO A 288 -16.45 17.32 20.91
CA PRO A 288 -15.22 16.71 20.41
C PRO A 288 -15.46 15.70 19.27
N ARG A 289 -16.68 15.63 18.69
CA ARG A 289 -17.09 14.60 17.74
C ARG A 289 -17.97 15.18 16.63
N VAL A 290 -17.72 14.71 15.42
CA VAL A 290 -18.60 14.92 14.23
C VAL A 290 -18.94 13.57 13.62
N ASP A 291 -20.23 13.31 13.42
CA ASP A 291 -20.72 12.12 12.70
C ASP A 291 -20.45 12.28 11.20
N LEU A 292 -19.79 11.29 10.60
CA LEU A 292 -19.46 11.23 9.18
C LEU A 292 -20.35 10.28 8.37
N SER A 293 -21.40 9.70 8.98
CA SER A 293 -22.25 8.67 8.37
C SER A 293 -22.91 9.11 7.05
N GLY A 294 -23.19 10.41 6.88
CA GLY A 294 -23.69 10.97 5.61
C GLY A 294 -22.71 10.85 4.44
N SER A 295 -21.45 10.55 4.72
CA SER A 295 -20.38 10.34 3.74
C SER A 295 -19.97 8.87 3.58
N ALA A 296 -20.68 7.95 4.23
CA ALA A 296 -20.33 6.52 4.27
C ALA A 296 -20.16 5.93 2.87
N GLY A 297 -19.09 5.13 2.68
CA GLY A 297 -18.74 4.45 1.44
C GLY A 297 -18.22 5.35 0.31
N LYS A 298 -18.12 6.66 0.55
CA LYS A 298 -17.66 7.63 -0.47
C LYS A 298 -16.23 8.09 -0.19
N VAL A 299 -15.51 8.41 -1.26
CA VAL A 299 -14.28 9.19 -1.18
C VAL A 299 -14.66 10.65 -1.05
N VAL A 300 -14.10 11.31 -0.06
CA VAL A 300 -14.38 12.73 0.21
C VAL A 300 -13.11 13.53 0.39
N ARG A 301 -13.19 14.82 0.15
CA ARG A 301 -12.27 15.80 0.69
C ARG A 301 -12.77 16.19 2.08
N LEU A 302 -12.12 15.64 3.11
CA LEU A 302 -12.39 15.93 4.52
C LEU A 302 -11.56 17.14 4.95
N ALA A 303 -12.19 18.27 5.17
CA ALA A 303 -11.56 19.52 5.53
C ALA A 303 -11.86 19.93 6.97
N LEU A 304 -10.84 20.44 7.66
CA LEU A 304 -10.91 21.04 8.99
C LEU A 304 -10.45 22.49 8.90
N ILE A 305 -11.33 23.44 9.27
CA ILE A 305 -11.11 24.88 9.08
C ILE A 305 -11.24 25.59 10.44
N ALA A 306 -10.21 26.34 10.84
CA ALA A 306 -10.24 27.10 12.08
C ALA A 306 -11.15 28.33 11.99
N ARG A 307 -12.05 28.49 12.98
CA ARG A 307 -12.99 29.61 13.09
C ARG A 307 -12.92 30.23 14.48
N ASP A 308 -13.25 31.50 14.54
CA ASP A 308 -13.52 32.23 15.79
C ASP A 308 -12.33 32.33 16.78
N CYS A 309 -11.10 32.00 16.35
CA CYS A 309 -9.89 32.17 17.18
C CYS A 309 -8.67 32.48 16.30
N LEU A 310 -7.65 33.12 16.88
CA LEU A 310 -6.41 33.47 16.15
C LEU A 310 -5.66 32.21 15.69
N ARG A 311 -5.61 31.19 16.55
CA ARG A 311 -5.01 29.91 16.25
C ARG A 311 -5.68 28.79 17.09
N ALA A 312 -6.16 27.78 16.42
CA ALA A 312 -6.71 26.59 17.04
C ALA A 312 -5.66 25.47 17.09
N ARG A 313 -5.60 24.74 18.20
CA ARG A 313 -4.85 23.48 18.33
C ARG A 313 -5.84 22.32 18.34
N VAL A 314 -5.63 21.38 17.42
CA VAL A 314 -6.43 20.15 17.26
C VAL A 314 -5.56 18.98 17.71
N ILE A 315 -6.01 18.25 18.71
CA ILE A 315 -5.22 17.23 19.42
C ILE A 315 -5.89 15.86 19.22
N HIS A 316 -5.09 14.85 18.91
CA HIS A 316 -5.50 13.47 18.62
C HIS A 316 -6.64 13.38 17.61
N PRO A 317 -6.57 14.06 16.44
CA PRO A 317 -7.60 14.00 15.43
C PRO A 317 -7.58 12.64 14.74
N ARG A 318 -8.71 11.92 14.81
CA ARG A 318 -8.82 10.56 14.27
C ARG A 318 -10.21 10.23 13.78
N ILE A 319 -10.29 9.36 12.78
CA ILE A 319 -11.56 8.71 12.38
C ILE A 319 -11.71 7.45 13.22
N THR A 320 -12.89 7.28 13.81
CA THR A 320 -13.23 6.16 14.67
C THR A 320 -14.43 5.40 14.15
N LEU A 321 -14.48 4.10 14.46
CA LEU A 321 -15.63 3.23 14.21
C LEU A 321 -16.09 2.59 15.51
N HIS A 322 -17.40 2.32 15.60
CA HIS A 322 -17.99 1.46 16.61
C HIS A 322 -18.09 0.04 16.06
N GLY A 323 -17.33 -0.87 16.62
CA GLY A 323 -17.32 -2.27 16.21
C GLY A 323 -17.23 -3.24 17.39
N PRO A 324 -17.31 -4.55 17.15
CA PRO A 324 -16.92 -5.52 18.15
C PRO A 324 -15.47 -5.22 18.57
N ALA A 325 -15.17 -5.32 19.85
CA ALA A 325 -13.79 -5.24 20.31
C ALA A 325 -12.96 -6.29 19.57
N PRO A 326 -11.72 -5.97 19.17
CA PRO A 326 -10.82 -6.97 18.60
C PRO A 326 -10.79 -8.20 19.49
N VAL A 327 -10.89 -9.39 18.89
CA VAL A 327 -10.84 -10.65 19.63
C VAL A 327 -9.41 -10.84 20.10
N ALA A 328 -9.14 -10.56 21.37
CA ALA A 328 -7.86 -10.93 21.97
C ALA A 328 -7.78 -12.45 22.04
N LEU A 329 -6.98 -13.03 21.16
CA LEU A 329 -6.68 -14.45 21.25
C LEU A 329 -5.70 -14.70 22.42
N PRO A 330 -5.84 -15.83 23.14
CA PRO A 330 -4.90 -16.17 24.18
C PRO A 330 -3.49 -16.30 23.61
N GLN A 331 -2.49 -15.95 24.41
CA GLN A 331 -1.10 -16.17 24.03
C GLN A 331 -0.90 -17.67 23.81
N ALA A 332 -0.49 -18.04 22.60
CA ALA A 332 -0.32 -19.43 22.19
C ALA A 332 1.15 -19.76 21.97
N ASP A 333 1.50 -21.03 22.13
CA ASP A 333 2.82 -21.54 21.78
C ASP A 333 3.09 -21.28 20.30
N PRO A 334 4.35 -20.98 19.92
CA PRO A 334 4.74 -20.87 18.53
C PRO A 334 4.39 -22.12 17.71
N PRO A 335 4.00 -21.97 16.43
CA PRO A 335 3.77 -23.13 15.58
C PRO A 335 5.06 -23.93 15.43
N LYS A 336 4.97 -25.26 15.56
CA LYS A 336 6.11 -26.15 15.35
C LYS A 336 6.44 -26.31 13.87
N TYR A 337 5.41 -26.18 13.02
CA TYR A 337 5.54 -26.30 11.57
C TYR A 337 5.01 -25.03 10.90
N ILE A 338 5.79 -24.48 9.98
CA ILE A 338 5.37 -23.37 9.13
C ILE A 338 5.48 -23.82 7.68
N ILE A 339 4.39 -23.80 6.95
CA ILE A 339 4.34 -24.16 5.54
C ILE A 339 3.87 -22.93 4.76
N LEU A 340 4.75 -22.39 3.91
CA LEU A 340 4.39 -21.37 2.92
C LEU A 340 4.25 -22.04 1.56
N TRP A 341 3.01 -22.14 1.08
CA TRP A 341 2.71 -22.72 -0.22
C TRP A 341 2.33 -21.63 -1.21
N VAL A 342 3.18 -21.42 -2.20
CA VAL A 342 2.96 -20.50 -3.31
C VAL A 342 2.56 -21.30 -4.55
N MET A 343 1.37 -21.04 -5.07
CA MET A 343 0.80 -21.63 -6.27
C MET A 343 0.97 -20.64 -7.42
N ASP A 344 1.95 -20.88 -8.27
CA ASP A 344 2.35 -19.97 -9.34
C ASP A 344 1.21 -19.64 -10.29
N ALA A 345 1.01 -18.37 -10.56
CA ALA A 345 0.00 -17.81 -11.45
C ALA A 345 -1.48 -18.12 -11.05
N LEU A 346 -1.77 -18.41 -9.77
CA LEU A 346 -3.13 -18.72 -9.32
C LEU A 346 -3.93 -17.44 -9.00
N ARG A 347 -4.99 -17.23 -9.75
CA ARG A 347 -5.91 -16.09 -9.62
C ARG A 347 -6.94 -16.30 -8.51
N ALA A 348 -7.17 -15.27 -7.69
CA ALA A 348 -8.22 -15.29 -6.67
C ALA A 348 -9.64 -15.33 -7.28
N ASP A 349 -9.85 -14.69 -8.44
CA ASP A 349 -11.17 -14.65 -9.09
C ASP A 349 -11.60 -15.98 -9.73
N LYS A 350 -10.74 -16.99 -9.69
CA LYS A 350 -11.04 -18.35 -10.16
C LYS A 350 -11.45 -19.33 -9.05
N ILE A 351 -11.40 -18.90 -7.80
CA ILE A 351 -11.71 -19.74 -6.63
C ILE A 351 -12.96 -19.20 -5.92
N PRO A 352 -14.05 -19.99 -5.77
CA PRO A 352 -15.34 -19.53 -5.23
C PRO A 352 -15.30 -18.87 -3.85
N ILE A 353 -14.46 -19.34 -2.92
CA ILE A 353 -14.34 -18.76 -1.57
C ILE A 353 -13.79 -17.32 -1.61
N PHE A 354 -12.98 -16.98 -2.61
CA PHE A 354 -12.47 -15.63 -2.82
C PHE A 354 -13.35 -14.79 -3.73
N THR A 355 -14.03 -15.42 -4.69
CA THR A 355 -14.90 -14.73 -5.65
C THR A 355 -16.14 -15.58 -5.91
N PRO A 356 -17.26 -15.27 -5.25
CA PRO A 356 -18.50 -16.00 -5.44
C PRO A 356 -18.91 -16.05 -6.92
N GLY A 357 -19.26 -17.25 -7.40
CA GLY A 357 -19.64 -17.48 -8.79
C GLY A 357 -18.48 -17.88 -9.72
N ALA A 358 -17.25 -17.99 -9.22
CA ALA A 358 -16.14 -18.59 -9.97
C ALA A 358 -16.49 -20.03 -10.37
N ARG A 359 -16.03 -20.42 -11.59
CA ARG A 359 -16.44 -21.68 -12.21
C ARG A 359 -15.73 -22.92 -11.66
N ALA A 360 -14.49 -22.77 -11.20
CA ALA A 360 -13.69 -23.91 -10.76
C ALA A 360 -14.28 -24.58 -9.50
N GLN A 361 -14.27 -25.89 -9.47
CA GLN A 361 -14.68 -26.68 -8.30
C GLN A 361 -13.51 -26.81 -7.33
N THR A 362 -13.68 -26.25 -6.12
CA THR A 362 -12.60 -26.18 -5.11
C THR A 362 -13.10 -26.59 -3.71
N PRO A 363 -13.66 -27.79 -3.54
CA PRO A 363 -14.25 -28.22 -2.26
C PRO A 363 -13.23 -28.33 -1.13
N ASN A 364 -11.94 -28.55 -1.41
CA ASN A 364 -10.91 -28.64 -0.39
C ASN A 364 -10.49 -27.25 0.12
N PHE A 365 -10.49 -26.21 -0.74
CA PHE A 365 -10.35 -24.83 -0.29
C PHE A 365 -11.53 -24.41 0.58
N ASP A 366 -12.75 -24.77 0.20
CA ASP A 366 -13.96 -24.47 0.97
C ASP A 366 -13.94 -25.15 2.35
N GLU A 367 -13.47 -26.40 2.43
CA GLU A 367 -13.33 -27.12 3.70
C GLU A 367 -12.19 -26.53 4.56
N LEU A 368 -11.05 -26.21 3.95
CA LEU A 368 -9.91 -25.59 4.64
C LEU A 368 -10.28 -24.22 5.20
N ALA A 369 -11.07 -23.42 4.49
CA ALA A 369 -11.53 -22.10 4.92
C ALA A 369 -12.30 -22.15 6.24
N LYS A 370 -13.01 -23.25 6.54
CA LYS A 370 -13.73 -23.41 7.83
C LYS A 370 -12.82 -23.43 9.05
N SER A 371 -11.54 -23.79 8.86
CA SER A 371 -10.53 -23.83 9.94
C SER A 371 -9.42 -22.78 9.75
N SER A 372 -9.63 -21.79 8.89
CA SER A 372 -8.64 -20.81 8.50
C SER A 372 -9.23 -19.41 8.45
N THR A 373 -8.37 -18.40 8.36
CA THR A 373 -8.75 -17.03 7.96
C THR A 373 -8.48 -16.85 6.47
N VAL A 374 -9.48 -16.31 5.75
CA VAL A 374 -9.44 -16.04 4.31
C VAL A 374 -9.33 -14.53 4.09
N PHE A 375 -8.31 -14.09 3.38
CA PHE A 375 -8.12 -12.68 3.00
C PHE A 375 -8.57 -12.50 1.54
N ARG A 376 -9.74 -11.91 1.32
CA ARG A 376 -10.31 -11.76 -0.03
C ARG A 376 -9.66 -10.67 -0.86
N GLN A 377 -9.00 -9.72 -0.21
CA GLN A 377 -8.36 -8.58 -0.84
C GLN A 377 -6.85 -8.63 -0.57
N TYR A 378 -6.21 -9.69 -1.06
CA TYR A 378 -4.77 -9.86 -0.94
C TYR A 378 -4.08 -9.60 -2.28
N TYR A 379 -3.00 -8.79 -2.22
CA TYR A 379 -2.28 -8.28 -3.39
C TYR A 379 -0.79 -8.57 -3.31
N VAL A 380 -0.23 -8.95 -4.44
CA VAL A 380 1.22 -9.11 -4.60
C VAL A 380 1.84 -7.86 -5.23
N GLN A 381 3.15 -7.68 -5.01
CA GLN A 381 3.87 -6.46 -5.35
C GLN A 381 4.44 -6.45 -6.76
N GLY A 382 4.40 -7.59 -7.45
CA GLY A 382 4.84 -7.78 -8.83
C GLY A 382 3.80 -8.55 -9.62
N ASN A 383 3.95 -8.55 -10.94
CA ASN A 383 3.11 -9.26 -11.89
C ASN A 383 3.85 -10.44 -12.54
N GLU A 384 4.92 -10.92 -11.85
CA GLU A 384 5.76 -12.03 -12.27
C GLU A 384 6.54 -12.60 -11.07
N SER A 385 7.08 -13.81 -11.23
CA SER A 385 7.58 -14.62 -10.12
C SER A 385 8.72 -13.97 -9.33
N GLN A 386 9.77 -13.46 -9.99
CA GLN A 386 10.95 -12.96 -9.27
C GLN A 386 10.66 -11.75 -8.41
N THR A 387 9.91 -10.78 -8.94
CA THR A 387 9.54 -9.56 -8.21
C THR A 387 8.65 -9.91 -7.02
N SER A 388 7.62 -10.74 -7.22
CA SER A 388 6.68 -11.11 -6.16
C SER A 388 7.31 -11.96 -5.07
N HIS A 389 8.08 -13.01 -5.42
CA HIS A 389 8.78 -13.82 -4.42
C HIS A 389 9.79 -12.99 -3.63
N SER A 390 10.49 -12.06 -4.28
CA SER A 390 11.41 -11.15 -3.57
C SER A 390 10.67 -10.31 -2.54
N SER A 391 9.50 -9.77 -2.87
CA SER A 391 8.67 -9.00 -1.93
C SER A 391 8.16 -9.87 -0.78
N ILE A 392 7.60 -11.04 -1.07
CA ILE A 392 7.10 -12.00 -0.07
C ILE A 392 8.22 -12.40 0.90
N TRP A 393 9.43 -12.72 0.38
CA TRP A 393 10.50 -13.28 1.19
C TRP A 393 11.27 -12.25 1.99
N THR A 394 11.25 -10.98 1.59
CA THR A 394 11.99 -9.90 2.26
C THR A 394 11.11 -8.92 3.02
N SER A 395 9.79 -8.94 2.81
CA SER A 395 8.87 -7.88 3.25
C SER A 395 9.22 -6.51 2.70
N LEU A 396 9.76 -6.44 1.48
CA LEU A 396 10.18 -5.19 0.83
C LEU A 396 9.43 -4.99 -0.49
N TYR A 397 9.08 -3.74 -0.80
CA TYR A 397 8.53 -3.41 -2.10
C TYR A 397 9.59 -3.48 -3.21
N PRO A 398 9.18 -3.69 -4.48
CA PRO A 398 10.08 -3.77 -5.63
C PRO A 398 11.00 -2.55 -5.76
N ALA A 399 10.51 -1.37 -5.37
CA ALA A 399 11.30 -0.15 -5.32
C ALA A 399 12.54 -0.25 -4.42
N VAL A 400 12.51 -1.11 -3.42
CA VAL A 400 13.56 -1.29 -2.40
C VAL A 400 14.46 -2.49 -2.71
N HIS A 401 13.88 -3.67 -2.97
CA HIS A 401 14.72 -4.84 -3.26
C HIS A 401 15.33 -4.80 -4.67
N GLY A 402 14.73 -4.08 -5.62
CA GLY A 402 15.27 -3.82 -6.96
C GLY A 402 15.25 -5.00 -7.91
N VAL A 403 14.68 -6.14 -7.51
CA VAL A 403 14.55 -7.32 -8.36
C VAL A 403 13.48 -7.11 -9.42
N ARG A 404 13.74 -7.55 -10.63
CA ARG A 404 12.88 -7.38 -11.81
C ARG A 404 12.89 -8.65 -12.64
N LEU A 405 11.94 -8.75 -13.57
CA LEU A 405 11.82 -9.85 -14.51
C LEU A 405 13.15 -10.21 -15.17
N ALA A 406 13.52 -11.48 -15.10
CA ALA A 406 14.62 -12.05 -15.85
C ALA A 406 14.38 -11.91 -17.37
N GLY A 407 15.41 -11.55 -18.11
CA GLY A 407 15.33 -11.44 -19.57
C GLY A 407 15.25 -10.01 -20.13
N ASP A 408 15.20 -8.97 -19.28
CA ASP A 408 15.53 -7.62 -19.73
C ASP A 408 17.05 -7.55 -19.97
N PRO A 409 17.54 -7.45 -21.21
CA PRO A 409 18.97 -7.41 -21.49
C PRO A 409 19.70 -6.20 -20.89
N LYS A 410 18.94 -5.22 -20.38
CA LYS A 410 19.46 -4.08 -19.62
C LYS A 410 19.43 -4.32 -18.11
N ASN A 411 18.88 -5.44 -17.69
CA ASN A 411 18.65 -5.72 -16.29
C ASN A 411 19.76 -6.60 -15.68
N ILE A 412 20.64 -5.98 -14.98
CA ILE A 412 21.69 -6.63 -14.16
C ILE A 412 21.20 -7.02 -12.77
N ASN A 413 19.90 -6.85 -12.44
CA ASN A 413 19.35 -7.00 -11.09
C ASN A 413 18.25 -8.08 -11.02
N SER A 414 18.39 -9.19 -11.76
CA SER A 414 17.49 -10.35 -11.58
C SER A 414 17.73 -11.06 -10.24
N ASN A 415 18.89 -10.86 -9.62
CA ASN A 415 19.31 -11.57 -8.42
C ASN A 415 18.89 -10.83 -7.15
N LEU A 416 18.38 -11.60 -6.18
CA LEU A 416 18.03 -11.09 -4.87
C LEU A 416 19.30 -10.79 -4.05
N SER A 417 19.57 -9.51 -3.84
CA SER A 417 20.80 -9.05 -3.18
C SER A 417 21.02 -9.70 -1.81
N ARG A 418 22.28 -10.08 -1.52
CA ARG A 418 22.69 -10.68 -0.24
C ARG A 418 22.55 -9.75 0.97
N ARG A 419 22.32 -8.45 0.74
CA ARG A 419 22.10 -7.48 1.83
C ARG A 419 20.73 -7.62 2.50
N PHE A 420 19.77 -8.30 1.86
CA PHE A 420 18.44 -8.47 2.40
C PHE A 420 18.30 -9.77 3.18
N GLU A 421 17.66 -9.68 4.33
CA GLU A 421 17.26 -10.83 5.12
C GLU A 421 16.04 -11.49 4.47
N LEU A 422 15.99 -12.83 4.56
CA LEU A 422 14.91 -13.62 3.99
C LEU A 422 14.14 -14.37 5.07
N ILE A 423 12.89 -14.75 4.78
CA ILE A 423 12.09 -15.64 5.66
C ILE A 423 12.91 -16.83 6.14
N ALA A 424 13.53 -17.57 5.23
CA ALA A 424 14.29 -18.78 5.58
C ALA A 424 15.50 -18.48 6.46
N THR A 425 16.20 -17.35 6.27
CA THR A 425 17.32 -16.95 7.14
C THR A 425 16.86 -16.66 8.55
N GLN A 426 15.71 -16.00 8.70
CA GLN A 426 15.15 -15.65 10.00
C GLN A 426 14.61 -16.87 10.75
N LEU A 427 13.91 -17.76 10.06
CA LEU A 427 13.40 -19.00 10.66
C LEU A 427 14.53 -19.97 11.02
N ALA A 428 15.59 -20.08 10.18
CA ALA A 428 16.78 -20.85 10.52
C ALA A 428 17.47 -20.31 11.79
N ALA A 429 17.59 -18.98 11.92
CA ALA A 429 18.13 -18.34 13.12
C ALA A 429 17.23 -18.53 14.36
N ALA A 430 15.93 -18.76 14.17
CA ALA A 430 14.98 -19.11 15.22
C ALA A 430 14.99 -20.63 15.58
N GLY A 431 15.83 -21.45 14.92
CA GLY A 431 15.98 -22.88 15.22
C GLY A 431 15.13 -23.82 14.36
N PHE A 432 14.44 -23.33 13.34
CA PHE A 432 13.71 -24.18 12.42
C PHE A 432 14.65 -24.94 11.46
N TYR A 433 14.34 -26.18 11.17
CA TYR A 433 14.89 -26.84 9.99
C TYR A 433 14.18 -26.26 8.76
N THR A 434 14.94 -25.73 7.83
CA THR A 434 14.41 -24.98 6.69
C THR A 434 14.58 -25.78 5.41
N THR A 435 13.49 -26.06 4.72
CA THR A 435 13.50 -26.84 3.49
C THR A 435 12.59 -26.22 2.42
N ALA A 436 12.96 -26.39 1.15
CA ALA A 436 12.21 -25.90 0.01
C ALA A 436 12.06 -26.97 -1.07
N CYS A 437 10.90 -27.00 -1.70
CA CYS A 437 10.63 -27.79 -2.89
C CYS A 437 9.77 -26.98 -3.86
N THR A 438 10.32 -26.62 -5.02
CA THR A 438 9.65 -25.77 -6.00
C THR A 438 9.74 -26.30 -7.42
N GLY A 439 8.70 -26.04 -8.22
CA GLY A 439 8.69 -26.23 -9.67
C GLY A 439 8.92 -24.95 -10.46
N ASN A 440 9.03 -23.79 -9.78
CA ASN A 440 9.27 -22.51 -10.47
C ASN A 440 10.77 -22.33 -10.80
N GLY A 441 11.11 -22.28 -12.09
CA GLY A 441 12.50 -22.17 -12.57
C GLY A 441 13.20 -20.86 -12.22
N TYR A 442 12.45 -19.80 -11.90
CA TYR A 442 12.99 -18.49 -11.52
C TYR A 442 13.27 -18.37 -10.01
N VAL A 443 12.69 -19.24 -9.19
CA VAL A 443 12.99 -19.34 -7.75
C VAL A 443 14.10 -20.33 -7.55
N ASN A 444 15.34 -19.90 -7.75
CA ASN A 444 16.52 -20.79 -7.83
C ASN A 444 17.70 -20.27 -6.99
N ALA A 445 18.70 -21.13 -6.79
CA ALA A 445 19.88 -20.83 -5.99
C ALA A 445 20.80 -19.78 -6.63
N ASP A 446 20.89 -19.78 -7.97
CA ASP A 446 21.77 -18.85 -8.70
C ASP A 446 21.34 -17.39 -8.48
N ASP A 447 20.01 -17.17 -8.35
CA ASP A 447 19.41 -15.86 -8.09
C ASP A 447 19.31 -15.52 -6.59
N GLY A 448 19.82 -16.39 -5.71
CA GLY A 448 19.96 -16.15 -4.27
C GLY A 448 18.73 -16.48 -3.43
N TYR A 449 17.79 -17.30 -3.95
CA TYR A 449 16.61 -17.73 -3.21
C TYR A 449 16.85 -18.95 -2.30
N ASP A 450 17.99 -19.63 -2.41
CA ASP A 450 18.37 -20.76 -1.54
C ASP A 450 18.83 -20.35 -0.13
N ARG A 451 19.10 -19.06 0.09
CA ARG A 451 19.68 -18.55 1.34
C ARG A 451 18.79 -18.83 2.55
N GLY A 452 19.39 -19.43 3.56
CA GLY A 452 18.71 -19.81 4.80
C GLY A 452 18.04 -21.17 4.76
N PHE A 453 17.96 -21.83 3.59
CA PHE A 453 17.50 -23.22 3.52
C PHE A 453 18.66 -24.21 3.75
N LYS A 454 18.40 -25.25 4.53
CA LYS A 454 19.30 -26.40 4.69
C LYS A 454 19.17 -27.40 3.55
N GLU A 455 17.96 -27.52 3.00
CA GLU A 455 17.67 -28.33 1.83
C GLU A 455 16.83 -27.51 0.85
N PHE A 456 17.35 -27.21 -0.34
CA PHE A 456 16.67 -26.43 -1.36
C PHE A 456 16.61 -27.23 -2.65
N ARG A 457 15.40 -27.60 -3.08
CA ARG A 457 15.15 -28.36 -4.30
C ARG A 457 14.35 -27.54 -5.29
N ASN A 458 14.95 -27.24 -6.42
CA ASN A 458 14.23 -26.75 -7.60
C ASN A 458 14.08 -27.90 -8.58
N MET A 459 12.91 -28.52 -8.60
CA MET A 459 12.66 -29.72 -9.39
C MET A 459 12.72 -29.47 -10.89
N MET A 460 12.40 -28.25 -11.36
CA MET A 460 12.56 -27.89 -12.76
C MET A 460 14.03 -27.85 -13.18
N ARG A 461 14.91 -27.32 -12.33
CA ARG A 461 16.35 -27.31 -12.58
C ARG A 461 16.98 -28.70 -12.48
N GLU A 462 16.45 -29.57 -11.62
CA GLU A 462 16.89 -30.95 -11.48
C GLU A 462 16.64 -31.79 -12.74
N THR A 463 15.59 -31.49 -13.53
CA THR A 463 15.29 -32.22 -14.78
C THR A 463 16.29 -31.90 -15.89
N GLY A 464 16.99 -30.76 -15.82
CA GLY A 464 17.88 -30.29 -16.86
C GLY A 464 17.19 -29.86 -18.16
N VAL A 465 15.87 -29.87 -18.19
CA VAL A 465 15.05 -29.40 -19.33
C VAL A 465 14.47 -28.04 -19.01
N GLU A 466 14.90 -27.04 -19.74
CA GLU A 466 14.40 -25.69 -19.57
C GLU A 466 12.92 -25.63 -20.00
N ASN A 467 12.06 -25.14 -19.13
CA ASN A 467 10.60 -25.08 -19.30
C ASN A 467 9.85 -26.44 -19.35
N ASP A 468 10.39 -27.48 -18.70
CA ASP A 468 9.64 -28.72 -18.51
C ASP A 468 8.48 -28.51 -17.52
N PHE A 469 7.36 -29.17 -17.79
CA PHE A 469 6.19 -29.11 -16.91
C PHE A 469 6.29 -30.19 -15.83
N ILE A 470 6.28 -29.76 -14.55
CA ILE A 470 6.29 -30.68 -13.40
C ILE A 470 4.91 -30.65 -12.72
N PRO A 471 4.14 -31.74 -12.74
CA PRO A 471 2.85 -31.78 -12.07
C PRO A 471 2.98 -31.51 -10.57
N GLY A 472 2.09 -30.66 -10.03
CA GLY A 472 2.07 -30.28 -8.62
C GLY A 472 2.05 -31.48 -7.67
N LYS A 473 1.42 -32.58 -8.06
CA LYS A 473 1.48 -33.84 -7.30
C LYS A 473 2.90 -34.31 -7.01
N LYS A 474 3.82 -34.24 -8.00
CA LYS A 474 5.21 -34.65 -7.81
C LYS A 474 5.93 -33.72 -6.83
N ILE A 475 5.68 -32.41 -6.94
CA ILE A 475 6.28 -31.41 -6.08
C ILE A 475 5.77 -31.57 -4.63
N VAL A 476 4.44 -31.74 -4.47
CA VAL A 476 3.81 -32.00 -3.18
C VAL A 476 4.33 -33.28 -2.53
N ASP A 477 4.47 -34.38 -3.29
CA ASP A 477 5.01 -35.64 -2.77
C ASP A 477 6.46 -35.48 -2.29
N ALA A 478 7.30 -34.75 -3.04
CA ALA A 478 8.68 -34.47 -2.65
C ALA A 478 8.74 -33.57 -1.39
N ALA A 479 7.93 -32.53 -1.34
CA ALA A 479 7.85 -31.59 -0.21
C ALA A 479 7.37 -32.29 1.08
N LEU A 480 6.32 -33.10 0.99
CA LEU A 480 5.85 -33.91 2.11
C LEU A 480 6.90 -34.93 2.57
N GLY A 481 7.67 -35.50 1.63
CA GLY A 481 8.81 -36.37 1.95
C GLY A 481 9.95 -35.66 2.68
N GLN A 482 10.21 -34.39 2.37
CA GLN A 482 11.17 -33.56 3.12
C GLN A 482 10.64 -33.24 4.52
N LEU A 483 9.37 -32.82 4.63
CA LEU A 483 8.74 -32.54 5.93
C LEU A 483 8.72 -33.78 6.84
N ASP A 484 8.42 -34.96 6.28
CA ASP A 484 8.37 -36.24 7.03
C ASP A 484 9.71 -36.58 7.71
N LYS A 485 10.83 -36.32 7.04
CA LYS A 485 12.18 -36.57 7.57
C LYS A 485 12.52 -35.71 8.78
N HIS A 486 11.87 -34.56 8.94
CA HIS A 486 12.21 -33.54 9.93
C HIS A 486 11.07 -33.23 10.90
N ARG A 487 10.03 -34.07 10.98
CA ARG A 487 8.85 -33.89 11.86
C ARG A 487 9.17 -33.88 13.35
N ASP A 488 10.32 -34.35 13.77
CA ASP A 488 10.70 -34.39 15.19
C ASP A 488 11.02 -33.01 15.76
N GLY A 489 11.41 -32.03 14.91
CA GLY A 489 11.77 -30.66 15.28
C GLY A 489 10.93 -29.57 14.61
N PRO A 490 11.11 -28.32 15.01
CA PRO A 490 10.52 -27.19 14.29
C PRO A 490 10.97 -27.16 12.83
N THR A 491 10.03 -27.08 11.89
CA THR A 491 10.34 -27.14 10.45
C THR A 491 9.61 -26.07 9.68
N TYR A 492 10.34 -25.35 8.83
CA TYR A 492 9.82 -24.46 7.80
C TYR A 492 9.94 -25.13 6.44
N LEU A 493 8.80 -25.24 5.74
CA LEU A 493 8.72 -25.76 4.39
C LEU A 493 8.22 -24.64 3.44
N PHE A 494 9.03 -24.29 2.44
CA PHE A 494 8.56 -23.58 1.27
C PHE A 494 8.15 -24.59 0.19
N LEU A 495 6.91 -24.47 -0.29
CA LEU A 495 6.32 -25.31 -1.33
C LEU A 495 5.87 -24.43 -2.50
N GLY A 496 6.43 -24.66 -3.71
CA GLY A 496 6.09 -23.91 -4.92
C GLY A 496 5.55 -24.82 -6.02
N THR A 497 4.25 -24.74 -6.36
CA THR A 497 3.62 -25.49 -7.44
C THR A 497 3.28 -24.59 -8.62
N ILE A 498 3.24 -25.13 -9.87
CA ILE A 498 3.19 -24.36 -11.11
C ILE A 498 2.05 -24.75 -12.06
N ASP A 499 1.03 -25.48 -11.62
CA ASP A 499 0.02 -26.05 -12.51
C ASP A 499 -0.88 -25.01 -13.20
N THR A 500 -1.04 -23.83 -12.61
CA THR A 500 -1.77 -22.69 -13.17
C THR A 500 -0.95 -21.76 -14.05
N HIS A 501 0.38 -21.92 -14.04
CA HIS A 501 1.30 -21.20 -14.93
C HIS A 501 1.36 -21.85 -16.34
N GLY A 502 1.58 -21.05 -17.38
CA GLY A 502 1.84 -21.59 -18.73
C GLY A 502 3.16 -22.38 -18.82
N PRO A 503 3.22 -23.53 -19.53
CA PRO A 503 2.18 -24.08 -20.38
C PRO A 503 1.00 -24.64 -19.60
N TRP A 504 -0.20 -24.17 -19.94
CA TRP A 504 -1.42 -24.64 -19.29
C TRP A 504 -1.75 -26.05 -19.75
N VAL A 505 -1.96 -26.96 -18.80
CA VAL A 505 -2.17 -28.39 -19.05
C VAL A 505 -3.57 -28.80 -18.62
N ALA A 506 -4.33 -29.39 -19.53
CA ALA A 506 -5.67 -29.91 -19.24
C ALA A 506 -5.63 -31.03 -18.18
N ARG A 507 -6.37 -30.85 -17.11
CA ARG A 507 -6.44 -31.80 -15.98
C ARG A 507 -7.74 -32.58 -16.00
N LYS A 508 -7.65 -33.90 -16.12
CA LYS A 508 -8.78 -34.78 -15.96
C LYS A 508 -9.04 -35.08 -14.47
N PRO A 509 -10.29 -35.24 -14.04
CA PRO A 509 -11.52 -35.27 -14.86
C PRO A 509 -12.07 -33.87 -15.18
N TRP A 510 -11.54 -32.79 -14.60
CA TRP A 510 -12.14 -31.43 -14.59
C TRP A 510 -12.24 -30.78 -15.98
N ILE A 511 -11.28 -31.06 -16.88
CA ILE A 511 -11.38 -30.50 -18.24
C ILE A 511 -12.64 -31.00 -18.98
N ASP A 512 -13.09 -32.23 -18.69
CA ASP A 512 -14.29 -32.77 -19.28
C ASP A 512 -15.56 -32.11 -18.69
N ILE A 513 -15.48 -31.53 -17.50
CA ILE A 513 -16.53 -30.75 -16.85
C ILE A 513 -16.60 -29.33 -17.43
N TYR A 514 -15.46 -28.65 -17.57
CA TYR A 514 -15.40 -27.23 -17.97
C TYR A 514 -15.45 -27.02 -19.49
N SER A 515 -15.10 -28.03 -20.27
CA SER A 515 -15.18 -28.03 -21.74
C SER A 515 -15.75 -29.36 -22.22
N PRO A 516 -17.06 -29.62 -21.94
CA PRO A 516 -17.70 -30.87 -22.30
C PRO A 516 -17.84 -30.98 -23.83
N GLY A 517 -17.65 -32.21 -24.34
CA GLY A 517 -17.80 -32.52 -25.76
C GLY A 517 -16.49 -32.45 -26.56
N PRO A 518 -16.55 -32.81 -27.86
CA PRO A 518 -15.37 -32.91 -28.68
C PRO A 518 -14.85 -31.52 -29.07
N TYR A 519 -13.69 -31.12 -28.56
CA TYR A 519 -12.96 -29.97 -29.02
C TYR A 519 -12.01 -30.37 -30.17
N LYS A 520 -12.04 -29.63 -31.28
CA LYS A 520 -11.26 -29.93 -32.50
C LYS A 520 -10.16 -28.89 -32.79
N GLY A 521 -9.99 -27.88 -31.93
CA GLY A 521 -8.99 -26.85 -32.08
C GLY A 521 -7.57 -27.29 -31.65
N PRO A 522 -6.59 -26.40 -31.68
CA PRO A 522 -5.19 -26.71 -31.41
C PRO A 522 -4.89 -27.05 -29.93
N PHE A 523 -5.71 -26.60 -28.98
CA PHE A 523 -5.46 -26.74 -27.55
C PHE A 523 -6.17 -27.99 -26.95
N GLN A 524 -5.75 -29.17 -27.39
CA GLN A 524 -6.34 -30.43 -26.93
C GLN A 524 -6.00 -30.74 -25.47
N GLU A 525 -4.72 -30.85 -25.16
CA GLU A 525 -4.19 -31.22 -23.85
C GLU A 525 -3.47 -30.08 -23.17
N PHE A 526 -2.86 -29.19 -23.93
CA PHE A 526 -2.16 -28.01 -23.39
C PHE A 526 -2.19 -26.83 -24.35
N GLY A 527 -1.96 -25.65 -23.79
CA GLY A 527 -1.72 -24.41 -24.51
C GLY A 527 -0.43 -23.77 -24.04
N THR A 528 0.39 -23.30 -24.95
CA THR A 528 1.62 -22.61 -24.62
C THR A 528 1.56 -21.13 -25.02
N ALA A 529 2.19 -20.28 -24.26
CA ALA A 529 2.34 -18.88 -24.61
C ALA A 529 3.10 -18.72 -25.97
N LYS A 530 3.96 -19.69 -26.31
CA LYS A 530 4.67 -19.72 -27.60
C LYS A 530 3.70 -19.92 -28.77
N ASP A 531 2.70 -20.79 -28.62
CA ASP A 531 1.67 -21.01 -29.65
C ASP A 531 0.78 -19.78 -29.88
N LEU A 532 0.76 -18.87 -28.89
CA LEU A 532 0.05 -17.60 -28.92
C LEU A 532 0.95 -16.43 -29.33
N GLY A 533 2.15 -16.72 -29.81
CA GLY A 533 3.11 -15.71 -30.25
C GLY A 533 3.66 -14.84 -29.11
N PHE A 534 3.63 -15.34 -27.88
CA PHE A 534 4.30 -14.68 -26.76
C PHE A 534 5.82 -14.66 -27.00
N LYS A 535 6.41 -13.49 -26.81
CA LYS A 535 7.86 -13.32 -26.83
C LYS A 535 8.32 -12.84 -25.46
N PRO A 536 9.38 -13.38 -24.90
CA PRO A 536 9.95 -12.86 -23.66
C PRO A 536 10.17 -11.34 -23.77
N GLY A 537 9.69 -10.59 -22.76
CA GLY A 537 9.74 -9.12 -22.75
C GLY A 537 8.65 -8.43 -23.60
N SER A 538 7.70 -9.16 -24.20
CA SER A 538 6.52 -8.57 -24.84
C SER A 538 5.37 -8.38 -23.85
N MET A 539 4.52 -7.40 -24.15
CA MET A 539 3.34 -7.04 -23.33
C MET A 539 2.12 -7.93 -23.63
N GLY A 540 2.30 -9.25 -23.74
CA GLY A 540 1.23 -10.21 -24.01
C GLY A 540 1.41 -11.01 -25.29
N CYS A 541 0.36 -11.72 -25.71
CA CYS A 541 0.35 -12.56 -26.89
C CYS A 541 0.09 -11.74 -28.17
N SER A 542 0.80 -12.07 -29.26
CA SER A 542 0.59 -11.42 -30.56
C SER A 542 -0.50 -12.10 -31.41
N ILE A 543 -0.95 -13.28 -30.99
CA ILE A 543 -2.02 -14.04 -31.64
C ILE A 543 -3.22 -14.09 -30.68
N ILE A 544 -4.34 -13.57 -31.14
CA ILE A 544 -5.61 -13.68 -30.42
C ILE A 544 -6.40 -14.82 -31.05
N PRO A 545 -6.59 -15.94 -30.34
CA PRO A 545 -7.33 -17.07 -30.85
C PRO A 545 -8.82 -16.77 -31.09
N PRO A 546 -9.52 -17.58 -31.86
CA PRO A 546 -10.98 -17.54 -31.95
C PRO A 546 -11.64 -17.73 -30.57
N PRO A 547 -12.86 -17.20 -30.34
CA PRO A 547 -13.53 -17.28 -29.05
C PRO A 547 -13.66 -18.69 -28.47
N ALA A 548 -13.88 -19.71 -29.32
CA ALA A 548 -13.97 -21.11 -28.89
C ALA A 548 -12.63 -21.64 -28.33
N ASP A 549 -11.51 -21.18 -28.89
CA ASP A 549 -10.18 -21.57 -28.42
C ASP A 549 -9.80 -20.83 -27.14
N ILE A 550 -10.20 -19.55 -27.02
CA ILE A 550 -10.07 -18.79 -25.77
C ILE A 550 -10.83 -19.48 -24.64
N GLU A 551 -12.09 -19.89 -24.92
CA GLU A 551 -12.90 -20.60 -23.89
C GLU A 551 -12.29 -21.95 -23.52
N ARG A 552 -11.68 -22.66 -24.49
CA ARG A 552 -10.94 -23.89 -24.21
C ARG A 552 -9.73 -23.63 -23.31
N LEU A 553 -8.93 -22.59 -23.58
CA LEU A 553 -7.79 -22.19 -22.74
C LEU A 553 -8.23 -21.83 -21.31
N ARG A 554 -9.34 -21.10 -21.17
CA ARG A 554 -9.94 -20.80 -19.87
C ARG A 554 -10.38 -22.06 -19.13
N ALA A 555 -10.97 -23.03 -19.83
CA ALA A 555 -11.35 -24.31 -19.26
C ALA A 555 -10.13 -25.15 -18.84
N ILE A 556 -9.04 -25.11 -19.60
CA ILE A 556 -7.76 -25.75 -19.22
C ILE A 556 -7.23 -25.12 -17.91
N TYR A 557 -7.21 -23.80 -17.83
CA TYR A 557 -6.78 -23.11 -16.61
C TYR A 557 -7.68 -23.47 -15.40
N ASP A 558 -9.01 -23.42 -15.54
CA ASP A 558 -9.93 -23.79 -14.45
C ASP A 558 -9.75 -25.25 -14.03
N SER A 559 -9.41 -26.16 -14.97
CA SER A 559 -9.08 -27.55 -14.64
C SER A 559 -7.80 -27.67 -13.79
N ALA A 560 -6.82 -26.81 -14.02
CA ALA A 560 -5.61 -26.73 -13.22
C ALA A 560 -5.89 -26.16 -11.80
N VAL A 561 -6.81 -25.20 -11.68
CA VAL A 561 -7.28 -24.70 -10.37
C VAL A 561 -7.89 -25.84 -9.54
N SER A 562 -8.80 -26.63 -10.13
CA SER A 562 -9.39 -27.79 -9.44
C SER A 562 -8.37 -28.89 -9.12
N TYR A 563 -7.35 -29.05 -9.95
CA TYR A 563 -6.23 -29.94 -9.64
C TYR A 563 -5.39 -29.44 -8.46
N HIS A 564 -5.14 -28.14 -8.36
CA HIS A 564 -4.52 -27.55 -7.16
C HIS A 564 -5.36 -27.79 -5.91
N ASP A 565 -6.70 -27.67 -6.00
CA ASP A 565 -7.61 -27.98 -4.91
C ASP A 565 -7.46 -29.42 -4.41
N GLU A 566 -7.32 -30.39 -5.32
CA GLU A 566 -7.04 -31.80 -4.93
C GLU A 566 -5.74 -31.91 -4.15
N GLN A 567 -4.69 -31.18 -4.56
CA GLN A 567 -3.42 -31.21 -3.83
C GLN A 567 -3.55 -30.58 -2.44
N VAL A 568 -4.38 -29.53 -2.29
CA VAL A 568 -4.69 -28.94 -0.96
C VAL A 568 -5.30 -30.00 -0.05
N GLY A 569 -6.31 -30.74 -0.53
CA GLY A 569 -6.91 -31.85 0.22
C GLY A 569 -5.90 -32.90 0.64
N ARG A 570 -4.97 -33.28 -0.24
CA ARG A 570 -3.90 -34.24 0.05
C ARG A 570 -2.94 -33.77 1.14
N VAL A 571 -2.49 -32.51 1.08
CA VAL A 571 -1.59 -31.93 2.09
C VAL A 571 -2.28 -31.87 3.44
N VAL A 572 -3.50 -31.33 3.51
CA VAL A 572 -4.28 -31.23 4.75
C VAL A 572 -4.53 -32.61 5.37
N ALA A 573 -4.97 -33.58 4.56
CA ALA A 573 -5.19 -34.94 5.04
C ALA A 573 -3.90 -35.57 5.59
N LYS A 574 -2.76 -35.31 4.95
CA LYS A 574 -1.47 -35.83 5.41
C LYS A 574 -1.02 -35.22 6.74
N LEU A 575 -1.13 -33.89 6.89
CA LEU A 575 -0.80 -33.20 8.14
C LEU A 575 -1.68 -33.68 9.31
N LYS A 576 -2.98 -33.88 9.06
CA LYS A 576 -3.92 -34.48 10.03
C LYS A 576 -3.54 -35.92 10.37
N SER A 577 -3.20 -36.74 9.38
CA SER A 577 -2.78 -38.14 9.61
C SER A 577 -1.48 -38.27 10.40
N TRP A 578 -0.63 -37.27 10.37
CA TRP A 578 0.59 -37.20 11.18
C TRP A 578 0.36 -36.63 12.58
N GLY A 579 -0.84 -36.10 12.89
CA GLY A 579 -1.17 -35.50 14.16
C GLY A 579 -0.48 -34.16 14.42
N ILE A 580 -0.05 -33.46 13.36
CA ILE A 580 0.66 -32.19 13.45
C ILE A 580 -0.17 -30.99 13.01
N TRP A 581 -1.42 -31.20 12.61
CA TRP A 581 -2.31 -30.18 12.07
C TRP A 581 -2.45 -28.95 12.97
N ASP A 582 -2.75 -29.17 14.26
CA ASP A 582 -2.97 -28.08 15.22
C ASP A 582 -1.69 -27.35 15.66
N GLN A 583 -0.52 -27.84 15.25
CA GLN A 583 0.79 -27.22 15.47
C GLN A 583 1.36 -26.61 14.19
N THR A 584 0.56 -26.57 13.12
CA THR A 584 0.98 -26.10 11.80
C THR A 584 0.38 -24.74 11.47
N MET A 585 1.22 -23.77 11.15
CA MET A 585 0.83 -22.59 10.40
C MET A 585 0.94 -22.91 8.91
N LEU A 586 -0.20 -23.04 8.22
CA LEU A 586 -0.25 -23.26 6.77
C LEU A 586 -0.72 -21.99 6.08
N ILE A 587 0.14 -21.43 5.23
CA ILE A 587 -0.15 -20.26 4.41
C ILE A 587 -0.24 -20.71 2.96
N ILE A 588 -1.38 -20.52 2.31
CA ILE A 588 -1.57 -20.78 0.88
C ILE A 588 -1.79 -19.46 0.17
N THR A 589 -0.96 -19.20 -0.84
CA THR A 589 -1.04 -17.99 -1.67
C THR A 589 -0.54 -18.25 -3.09
N ALA A 590 -0.45 -17.20 -3.90
CA ALA A 590 0.24 -17.21 -5.18
C ALA A 590 1.20 -16.02 -5.29
N ASP A 591 2.09 -16.08 -6.26
CA ASP A 591 3.05 -15.01 -6.55
C ASP A 591 2.50 -13.97 -7.53
N HIS A 592 1.64 -14.36 -8.45
CA HIS A 592 0.87 -13.51 -9.37
C HIS A 592 -0.30 -14.29 -9.95
N GLY A 593 -1.10 -13.65 -10.77
CA GLY A 593 -2.15 -14.29 -11.56
C GLY A 593 -1.75 -14.48 -13.04
N GLU A 594 -2.75 -14.64 -13.91
CA GLU A 594 -2.59 -14.93 -15.33
C GLU A 594 -3.67 -14.24 -16.16
N GLU A 595 -3.33 -13.54 -17.22
CA GLU A 595 -4.30 -12.97 -18.15
C GLU A 595 -4.75 -14.02 -19.16
N LEU A 596 -6.05 -14.26 -19.25
CA LEU A 596 -6.69 -15.29 -20.08
C LEU A 596 -7.59 -14.66 -21.14
N PHE A 597 -7.02 -13.72 -21.89
CA PHE A 597 -7.63 -12.95 -22.98
C PHE A 597 -8.72 -11.95 -22.52
N GLU A 598 -8.72 -11.53 -21.28
CA GLU A 598 -9.41 -10.32 -20.87
C GLU A 598 -8.76 -9.13 -21.60
N ASP A 599 -9.58 -8.31 -22.26
CA ASP A 599 -9.10 -7.18 -23.05
C ASP A 599 -7.97 -7.57 -24.02
N GLN A 600 -8.10 -8.75 -24.65
CA GLN A 600 -7.12 -9.32 -25.61
C GLN A 600 -5.71 -9.54 -25.05
N ARG A 601 -5.56 -9.64 -23.73
CA ARG A 601 -4.29 -9.90 -23.07
C ARG A 601 -4.15 -11.35 -22.68
N CYS A 602 -2.92 -11.83 -22.65
CA CYS A 602 -2.63 -13.19 -22.18
C CYS A 602 -1.28 -13.26 -21.48
N GLY A 603 -1.11 -14.26 -20.62
CA GLY A 603 0.11 -14.47 -19.88
C GLY A 603 0.23 -13.50 -18.69
N HIS A 604 1.45 -13.19 -18.30
CA HIS A 604 1.76 -12.27 -17.19
C HIS A 604 2.98 -11.39 -17.53
N GLY A 605 3.35 -10.47 -16.61
CA GLY A 605 4.48 -9.55 -16.84
C GLY A 605 4.15 -8.35 -17.74
N GLY A 606 2.91 -8.24 -18.27
CA GLY A 606 2.53 -7.22 -19.25
C GLY A 606 1.63 -6.11 -18.71
N SER A 607 1.01 -6.29 -17.56
CA SER A 607 0.10 -5.30 -16.95
C SER A 607 0.16 -5.31 -15.43
N LEU A 608 -0.53 -4.35 -14.81
CA LEU A 608 -0.75 -4.30 -13.36
C LEU A 608 -2.24 -4.38 -13.04
N ARG A 609 -2.98 -5.23 -13.76
CA ARG A 609 -4.40 -5.50 -13.52
C ARG A 609 -4.62 -6.45 -12.36
N ASP A 610 -5.81 -6.43 -11.78
CA ASP A 610 -6.17 -7.33 -10.67
C ASP A 610 -6.13 -8.81 -11.07
N THR A 611 -6.31 -9.13 -12.34
CA THR A 611 -6.08 -10.49 -12.88
C THR A 611 -4.66 -11.02 -12.63
N LEU A 612 -3.68 -10.12 -12.44
CA LEU A 612 -2.29 -10.49 -12.12
C LEU A 612 -1.92 -10.21 -10.66
N LEU A 613 -2.55 -9.20 -10.03
CA LEU A 613 -2.12 -8.73 -8.71
C LEU A 613 -2.95 -9.29 -7.55
N ARG A 614 -4.25 -9.56 -7.78
CA ARG A 614 -5.14 -10.11 -6.76
C ARG A 614 -5.07 -11.63 -6.77
N VAL A 615 -4.41 -12.18 -5.76
CA VAL A 615 -4.18 -13.61 -5.61
C VAL A 615 -4.84 -14.16 -4.33
N PRO A 616 -5.06 -15.48 -4.19
CA PRO A 616 -5.61 -16.03 -2.97
C PRO A 616 -4.65 -15.87 -1.80
N LEU A 617 -5.19 -15.63 -0.59
CA LEU A 617 -4.48 -15.84 0.66
C LEU A 617 -5.39 -16.49 1.68
N LEU A 618 -4.95 -17.65 2.18
CA LEU A 618 -5.59 -18.40 3.25
C LEU A 618 -4.55 -18.76 4.29
N VAL A 619 -4.84 -18.48 5.57
CA VAL A 619 -3.92 -18.77 6.69
C VAL A 619 -4.64 -19.67 7.70
N HIS A 620 -4.13 -20.88 7.87
CA HIS A 620 -4.49 -21.75 8.97
C HIS A 620 -3.42 -21.65 10.07
N ASP A 621 -3.79 -21.12 11.18
CA ASP A 621 -3.11 -21.13 12.47
C ASP A 621 -4.19 -20.77 13.51
N PRO A 622 -4.96 -21.73 14.01
CA PRO A 622 -6.16 -21.44 14.81
C PRO A 622 -5.87 -20.69 16.11
N ALA A 623 -4.62 -20.66 16.54
CA ALA A 623 -4.18 -19.93 17.72
C ALA A 623 -4.06 -18.41 17.49
N ARG A 624 -3.88 -17.96 16.23
CA ARG A 624 -3.62 -16.55 15.87
C ARG A 624 -4.58 -16.02 14.82
N PHE A 625 -5.05 -16.87 13.96
CA PHE A 625 -5.96 -16.58 12.85
C PHE A 625 -7.31 -17.25 13.09
N PRO A 626 -8.36 -16.51 13.49
CA PRO A 626 -9.65 -17.09 13.84
C PRO A 626 -10.25 -17.92 12.71
N ALA A 627 -10.67 -19.14 13.04
CA ALA A 627 -11.24 -20.10 12.09
C ALA A 627 -12.55 -19.58 11.46
N GLY A 628 -12.74 -19.83 10.15
CA GLY A 628 -13.93 -19.41 9.41
C GLY A 628 -14.06 -17.90 9.22
N THR A 629 -13.01 -17.14 9.51
CA THR A 629 -13.02 -15.68 9.37
C THR A 629 -12.72 -15.27 7.93
N ILE A 630 -13.46 -14.29 7.43
CA ILE A 630 -13.21 -13.63 6.16
C ILE A 630 -12.81 -12.18 6.43
N VAL A 631 -11.64 -11.79 5.91
CA VAL A 631 -11.10 -10.44 5.97
C VAL A 631 -11.31 -9.79 4.61
N GLU A 632 -12.01 -8.66 4.59
CA GLU A 632 -12.32 -7.88 3.38
C GLU A 632 -11.37 -6.67 3.23
N GLU A 633 -10.57 -6.39 4.24
CA GLU A 633 -9.55 -5.34 4.23
C GLU A 633 -8.33 -5.78 3.42
N GLY A 634 -7.62 -4.80 2.84
CA GLY A 634 -6.42 -5.05 2.03
C GLY A 634 -5.28 -5.69 2.83
N ALA A 635 -4.67 -6.72 2.26
CA ALA A 635 -3.46 -7.37 2.73
C ALA A 635 -2.48 -7.53 1.57
N GLU A 636 -1.20 -7.61 1.86
CA GLU A 636 -0.15 -7.59 0.85
C GLU A 636 0.88 -8.72 1.02
N GLY A 637 1.60 -9.06 -0.06
CA GLY A 637 2.67 -10.07 -0.01
C GLY A 637 3.79 -9.72 0.96
N VAL A 638 4.06 -8.43 1.14
CA VAL A 638 5.05 -7.93 2.11
C VAL A 638 4.66 -8.17 3.57
N ASP A 639 3.38 -8.48 3.86
CA ASP A 639 2.86 -8.74 5.20
C ASP A 639 3.18 -10.17 5.71
N LEU A 640 3.57 -11.09 4.81
CA LEU A 640 3.77 -12.51 5.19
C LEU A 640 4.97 -12.74 6.09
N LEU A 641 6.12 -12.11 5.80
CA LEU A 641 7.31 -12.25 6.67
C LEU A 641 7.05 -11.69 8.08
N PRO A 642 6.50 -10.47 8.27
CA PRO A 642 6.11 -9.99 9.60
C PRO A 642 5.15 -10.93 10.33
N SER A 643 4.15 -11.50 9.65
CA SER A 643 3.19 -12.44 10.24
C SER A 643 3.87 -13.73 10.72
N MET A 644 4.76 -14.32 9.93
CA MET A 644 5.51 -15.50 10.36
C MET A 644 6.45 -15.22 11.53
N LEU A 645 7.08 -14.04 11.57
CA LEU A 645 7.91 -13.63 12.71
C LEU A 645 7.08 -13.40 13.97
N ALA A 646 5.92 -12.75 13.84
CA ALA A 646 4.98 -12.56 14.95
C ALA A 646 4.49 -13.90 15.52
N ALA A 647 4.19 -14.87 14.65
CA ALA A 647 3.74 -16.20 15.06
C ALA A 647 4.77 -16.95 15.93
N ILE A 648 6.06 -16.67 15.75
CA ILE A 648 7.14 -17.24 16.57
C ILE A 648 7.66 -16.28 17.66
N GLY A 649 6.91 -15.21 17.96
CA GLY A 649 7.26 -14.24 19.01
C GLY A 649 8.49 -13.38 18.70
N LYS A 650 8.82 -13.17 17.43
CA LYS A 650 9.93 -12.30 17.00
C LYS A 650 9.38 -10.95 16.52
N PRO A 651 10.10 -9.85 16.79
CA PRO A 651 9.74 -8.55 16.23
C PRO A 651 9.92 -8.54 14.70
N PRO A 652 9.21 -7.66 14.00
CA PRO A 652 9.45 -7.45 12.58
C PRO A 652 10.89 -6.98 12.33
N LEU A 653 11.41 -7.25 11.14
CA LEU A 653 12.71 -6.74 10.74
C LEU A 653 12.67 -5.20 10.65
N PRO A 654 13.75 -4.49 11.03
CA PRO A 654 13.76 -3.02 10.96
C PRO A 654 13.53 -2.45 9.56
N ALA A 655 13.84 -3.23 8.51
CA ALA A 655 13.64 -2.84 7.12
C ALA A 655 12.31 -3.35 6.53
N ALA A 656 11.54 -4.15 7.27
CA ALA A 656 10.26 -4.67 6.78
C ALA A 656 9.28 -3.52 6.49
N GLN A 657 8.53 -3.67 5.40
CA GLN A 657 7.59 -2.66 4.91
C GLN A 657 6.14 -3.14 4.99
N GLY A 658 5.93 -4.40 5.33
CA GLY A 658 4.63 -4.99 5.64
C GLY A 658 4.37 -5.02 7.13
N ASP A 659 3.11 -5.28 7.49
CA ASP A 659 2.61 -5.44 8.85
C ASP A 659 2.20 -6.89 9.10
N ALA A 660 2.21 -7.32 10.36
CA ALA A 660 1.65 -8.63 10.72
C ALA A 660 0.13 -8.66 10.49
N LEU A 661 -0.38 -9.77 9.94
CA LEU A 661 -1.79 -9.93 9.56
C LEU A 661 -2.69 -10.38 10.70
N GLU A 662 -2.15 -10.88 11.80
CA GLU A 662 -2.92 -11.36 12.95
C GLU A 662 -3.87 -10.30 13.53
N PRO A 663 -3.44 -9.04 13.73
CA PRO A 663 -4.35 -8.00 14.23
C PRO A 663 -5.52 -7.76 13.28
N LEU A 664 -5.27 -7.78 11.95
CA LEU A 664 -6.31 -7.61 10.94
C LEU A 664 -7.28 -8.80 10.94
N ALA A 665 -6.78 -10.03 11.06
CA ALA A 665 -7.59 -11.24 11.20
C ALA A 665 -8.47 -11.21 12.46
N GLN A 666 -8.00 -10.58 13.53
CA GLN A 666 -8.72 -10.39 14.78
C GLN A 666 -9.69 -9.20 14.76
N GLY A 667 -9.79 -8.49 13.65
CA GLY A 667 -10.73 -7.39 13.43
C GLY A 667 -10.19 -5.99 13.74
N LEU A 668 -8.90 -5.83 14.04
CA LEU A 668 -8.30 -4.50 14.18
C LEU A 668 -8.26 -3.81 12.80
N GLY A 669 -8.73 -2.57 12.73
CA GLY A 669 -8.82 -1.84 11.47
C GLY A 669 -9.95 -2.29 10.54
N LYS A 670 -10.88 -3.12 11.02
CA LYS A 670 -12.04 -3.57 10.25
C LYS A 670 -12.85 -2.39 9.74
N GLY A 671 -13.18 -2.43 8.45
CA GLY A 671 -13.91 -1.38 7.74
C GLY A 671 -13.00 -0.29 7.16
N TRP A 672 -11.69 -0.34 7.39
CA TRP A 672 -10.73 0.59 6.80
C TRP A 672 -10.00 -0.01 5.60
N ALA A 673 -10.10 0.65 4.45
CA ALA A 673 -9.41 0.21 3.24
C ALA A 673 -7.92 0.57 3.31
N ARG A 674 -7.06 -0.45 3.49
CA ARG A 674 -5.59 -0.29 3.44
C ARG A 674 -5.12 -0.15 1.98
N PRO A 675 -4.11 0.69 1.71
CA PRO A 675 -3.50 0.77 0.39
C PRO A 675 -2.70 -0.51 0.08
N SER A 676 -2.66 -0.87 -1.20
CA SER A 676 -1.80 -1.93 -1.73
C SER A 676 -1.03 -1.41 -2.93
N TYR A 677 0.28 -1.70 -3.00
CA TYR A 677 1.17 -1.18 -4.02
C TYR A 677 1.79 -2.30 -4.86
N ALA A 678 1.88 -2.08 -6.16
CA ALA A 678 2.58 -2.97 -7.07
C ALA A 678 3.41 -2.19 -8.08
N SER A 679 4.46 -2.82 -8.58
CA SER A 679 5.31 -2.23 -9.60
C SER A 679 5.71 -3.24 -10.65
N MET A 680 5.72 -2.81 -11.90
CA MET A 680 6.26 -3.53 -13.03
C MET A 680 7.37 -2.68 -13.63
N TYR A 681 8.59 -3.16 -13.61
CA TYR A 681 9.77 -2.39 -14.02
C TYR A 681 9.93 -1.08 -13.22
N GLU A 682 10.65 -0.10 -13.78
CA GLU A 682 10.89 1.19 -13.13
C GLU A 682 9.82 2.25 -13.42
N TYR A 683 8.91 1.97 -14.34
CA TYR A 683 8.06 2.97 -14.96
C TYR A 683 6.56 2.68 -14.87
N ALA A 684 6.18 1.49 -14.46
CA ALA A 684 4.77 1.18 -14.28
C ALA A 684 4.48 0.82 -12.83
N HIS A 685 3.48 1.48 -12.27
CA HIS A 685 3.11 1.37 -10.87
C HIS A 685 1.60 1.33 -10.75
N ALA A 686 1.11 0.58 -9.76
CA ALA A 686 -0.28 0.58 -9.39
C ALA A 686 -0.43 0.75 -7.88
N MET A 687 -1.52 1.35 -7.48
CA MET A 687 -1.95 1.39 -6.09
C MET A 687 -3.45 1.23 -6.03
N ARG A 688 -3.92 0.52 -5.02
CA ARG A 688 -5.33 0.31 -4.75
C ARG A 688 -5.68 0.74 -3.32
N ILE A 689 -6.83 1.38 -3.15
CA ILE A 689 -7.47 1.64 -1.85
C ILE A 689 -8.94 1.23 -1.97
N GLY A 690 -9.34 0.17 -1.28
CA GLY A 690 -10.69 -0.37 -1.36
C GLY A 690 -11.07 -0.75 -2.80
N ARG A 691 -12.14 -0.15 -3.34
CA ARG A 691 -12.61 -0.37 -4.71
C ARG A 691 -11.85 0.43 -5.77
N TRP A 692 -11.10 1.45 -5.36
CA TRP A 692 -10.45 2.38 -6.27
C TRP A 692 -9.00 2.00 -6.54
N LYS A 693 -8.59 2.10 -7.79
CA LYS A 693 -7.23 1.78 -8.23
C LYS A 693 -6.69 2.85 -9.16
N VAL A 694 -5.40 3.14 -9.02
CA VAL A 694 -4.65 3.95 -9.98
C VAL A 694 -3.56 3.10 -10.62
N ARG A 695 -3.42 3.22 -11.92
CA ARG A 695 -2.32 2.65 -12.70
C ARG A 695 -1.59 3.77 -13.43
N VAL A 696 -0.27 3.79 -13.32
CA VAL A 696 0.60 4.76 -14.01
C VAL A 696 1.63 4.00 -14.83
N GLY A 697 1.65 4.22 -16.12
CA GLY A 697 2.61 3.64 -17.03
C GLY A 697 3.73 4.62 -17.42
N HIS A 698 4.41 4.33 -18.52
CA HIS A 698 5.54 5.13 -19.02
C HIS A 698 5.18 6.58 -19.39
N SER A 699 3.92 6.85 -19.71
CA SER A 699 3.45 8.21 -19.99
C SER A 699 3.43 9.12 -18.76
N GLY A 700 3.44 8.57 -17.55
CA GLY A 700 3.22 9.32 -16.31
C GLY A 700 1.77 9.77 -16.09
N VAL A 701 0.85 9.46 -17.01
CA VAL A 701 -0.58 9.79 -16.88
C VAL A 701 -1.26 8.71 -16.05
N PRO A 702 -1.94 9.05 -14.93
CA PRO A 702 -2.69 8.10 -14.15
C PRO A 702 -3.95 7.64 -14.89
N LEU A 703 -4.29 6.37 -14.77
CA LEU A 703 -5.58 5.78 -15.15
C LEU A 703 -6.28 5.35 -13.88
N ILE A 704 -7.53 5.72 -13.71
CA ILE A 704 -8.33 5.44 -12.52
C ILE A 704 -9.40 4.40 -12.84
N ASP A 705 -9.47 3.36 -12.04
CA ASP A 705 -10.42 2.26 -12.19
C ASP A 705 -11.29 2.13 -10.94
N ASP A 706 -12.56 1.76 -11.13
CA ASP A 706 -13.48 1.33 -10.09
C ASP A 706 -13.68 -0.19 -10.20
N LEU A 707 -12.98 -0.95 -9.41
CA LEU A 707 -12.93 -2.41 -9.49
C LEU A 707 -14.23 -3.13 -9.09
N VAL A 708 -15.19 -2.41 -8.53
CA VAL A 708 -16.53 -2.96 -8.22
C VAL A 708 -17.46 -2.75 -9.42
N ALA A 709 -17.42 -1.59 -10.04
CA ALA A 709 -18.25 -1.29 -11.22
C ALA A 709 -17.66 -1.88 -12.51
N ASP A 710 -16.34 -1.93 -12.62
CA ASP A 710 -15.59 -2.46 -13.76
C ASP A 710 -14.43 -3.36 -13.29
N PRO A 711 -14.73 -4.61 -12.91
CA PRO A 711 -13.69 -5.59 -12.52
C PRO A 711 -12.68 -5.92 -13.62
N GLY A 712 -13.04 -5.59 -14.88
CA GLY A 712 -12.16 -5.79 -16.04
C GLY A 712 -11.18 -4.64 -16.28
N GLU A 713 -11.27 -3.53 -15.53
CA GLU A 713 -10.38 -2.37 -15.65
C GLU A 713 -10.32 -1.82 -17.10
N THR A 714 -11.48 -1.71 -17.74
CA THR A 714 -11.62 -1.32 -19.16
C THR A 714 -12.03 0.16 -19.32
N GLN A 715 -12.52 0.80 -18.25
CA GLN A 715 -13.02 2.17 -18.24
C GLN A 715 -12.08 3.10 -17.48
N ASP A 716 -11.55 4.11 -18.16
CA ASP A 716 -10.76 5.15 -17.51
C ASP A 716 -11.65 6.22 -16.89
N LEU A 717 -11.63 6.36 -15.58
CA LEU A 717 -12.40 7.32 -14.79
C LEU A 717 -11.62 8.59 -14.42
N THR A 718 -10.44 8.78 -14.92
CA THR A 718 -9.49 9.86 -14.54
C THR A 718 -10.10 11.25 -14.61
N THR A 719 -10.95 11.52 -15.60
CA THR A 719 -11.56 12.84 -15.82
C THR A 719 -12.89 13.01 -15.09
N THR A 720 -13.57 11.94 -14.74
CA THR A 720 -14.92 11.96 -14.15
C THR A 720 -14.92 11.81 -12.64
N HIS A 721 -13.79 11.33 -12.05
CA HIS A 721 -13.65 11.05 -10.62
C HIS A 721 -12.45 11.81 -10.01
N PRO A 722 -12.48 13.15 -9.97
CA PRO A 722 -11.31 13.95 -9.54
C PRO A 722 -10.98 13.80 -8.05
N VAL A 723 -11.95 13.46 -7.21
CA VAL A 723 -11.74 13.27 -5.75
C VAL A 723 -10.99 11.97 -5.50
N GLU A 724 -11.46 10.89 -6.14
CA GLU A 724 -10.84 9.56 -6.08
C GLU A 724 -9.44 9.58 -6.71
N ARG A 725 -9.31 10.25 -7.85
CA ARG A 725 -8.00 10.48 -8.47
C ARG A 725 -7.03 11.13 -7.50
N ARG A 726 -7.46 12.20 -6.80
CA ARG A 726 -6.56 12.91 -5.88
C ARG A 726 -6.17 12.04 -4.69
N MET A 727 -7.10 11.31 -4.08
CA MET A 727 -6.78 10.34 -3.02
C MET A 727 -5.68 9.37 -3.46
N LEU A 728 -5.86 8.74 -4.60
CA LEU A 728 -4.94 7.73 -5.11
C LEU A 728 -3.58 8.32 -5.50
N THR A 729 -3.55 9.50 -6.13
CA THR A 729 -2.31 10.11 -6.59
C THR A 729 -1.51 10.76 -5.46
N ASP A 730 -2.14 11.18 -4.37
CA ASP A 730 -1.43 11.64 -3.18
C ASP A 730 -0.55 10.51 -2.61
N ASP A 731 -1.13 9.35 -2.35
CA ASP A 731 -0.39 8.22 -1.76
C ASP A 731 0.63 7.63 -2.72
N LEU A 732 0.24 7.37 -3.97
CA LEU A 732 1.17 6.82 -4.96
C LEU A 732 2.34 7.79 -5.24
N GLY A 733 2.08 9.11 -5.28
CA GLY A 733 3.11 10.12 -5.49
C GLY A 733 4.15 10.14 -4.37
N LEU A 734 3.71 9.99 -3.13
CA LEU A 734 4.60 9.84 -1.96
C LEU A 734 5.41 8.54 -2.04
N PHE A 735 4.76 7.42 -2.29
CA PHE A 735 5.41 6.13 -2.44
C PHE A 735 6.53 6.16 -3.48
N LEU A 736 6.27 6.74 -4.65
CA LEU A 736 7.27 6.88 -5.72
C LEU A 736 8.41 7.84 -5.36
N SER A 737 8.15 8.84 -4.52
CA SER A 737 9.18 9.75 -4.02
C SER A 737 10.18 9.03 -3.13
N LEU A 738 9.70 8.20 -2.21
CA LEU A 738 10.53 7.49 -1.24
C LEU A 738 11.47 6.49 -1.91
N ARG A 739 11.09 5.91 -3.03
CA ARG A 739 11.96 5.06 -3.86
C ARG A 739 13.31 5.71 -4.16
N THR A 740 13.33 6.99 -4.54
CA THR A 740 14.57 7.71 -4.87
C THR A 740 15.51 7.82 -3.67
N HIS A 741 14.95 8.02 -2.49
CA HIS A 741 15.74 8.10 -1.25
C HIS A 741 16.34 6.76 -0.86
N TRP A 742 15.58 5.67 -0.98
CA TRP A 742 16.10 4.33 -0.72
C TRP A 742 17.26 3.96 -1.66
N GLN A 743 17.12 4.16 -2.95
CA GLN A 743 18.16 3.88 -3.93
C GLN A 743 19.45 4.63 -3.64
N LYS A 744 19.36 5.82 -3.05
CA LYS A 744 20.51 6.61 -2.58
C LYS A 744 21.01 6.21 -1.20
N ARG A 745 20.47 5.13 -0.60
CA ARG A 745 20.80 4.62 0.73
C ARG A 745 20.53 5.60 1.89
N THR A 746 19.59 6.49 1.72
CA THR A 746 19.30 7.49 2.75
C THR A 746 18.32 6.97 3.80
N TRP A 747 17.42 6.01 3.50
CA TRP A 747 16.54 5.30 4.46
C TRP A 747 15.51 4.39 3.77
N GLY A 748 14.67 3.70 4.59
CA GLY A 748 13.65 2.77 4.12
C GLY A 748 12.41 3.46 3.53
N VAL A 749 11.80 2.82 2.57
CA VAL A 749 10.51 3.23 2.06
C VAL A 749 9.44 2.73 2.98
N VAL A 750 8.48 3.59 3.21
CA VAL A 750 7.31 3.22 3.97
C VAL A 750 6.16 4.04 3.42
N THR A 751 4.97 3.54 3.48
CA THR A 751 3.80 4.31 3.08
C THR A 751 3.46 5.33 4.15
N ALA A 752 2.95 6.49 3.76
CA ALA A 752 2.48 7.51 4.70
C ALA A 752 1.33 7.01 5.61
N MET A 753 0.76 5.86 5.28
CA MET A 753 -0.38 5.27 5.98
C MET A 753 0.01 4.39 7.17
N THR A 754 1.29 4.10 7.37
CA THR A 754 1.79 3.39 8.55
C THR A 754 2.56 4.34 9.47
N PRO A 755 2.58 4.11 10.80
CA PRO A 755 3.40 4.92 11.70
C PRO A 755 4.88 4.95 11.32
N ALA A 756 5.41 3.81 10.87
CA ALA A 756 6.78 3.73 10.38
C ALA A 756 6.97 4.54 9.09
N GLY A 757 5.94 4.59 8.21
CA GLY A 757 5.93 5.39 6.99
C GLY A 757 5.98 6.88 7.25
N ALA A 758 5.16 7.34 8.16
CA ALA A 758 5.15 8.74 8.57
C ALA A 758 6.51 9.15 9.17
N ALA A 759 7.10 8.33 10.04
CA ALA A 759 8.41 8.59 10.61
C ALA A 759 9.52 8.66 9.55
N ALA A 760 9.48 7.79 8.52
CA ALA A 760 10.43 7.82 7.43
C ALA A 760 10.30 9.08 6.56
N LEU A 761 9.08 9.56 6.32
CA LEU A 761 8.82 10.82 5.63
C LEU A 761 9.36 12.02 6.42
N ASP A 762 9.26 11.99 7.75
CA ASP A 762 9.82 13.02 8.62
C ASP A 762 11.34 13.09 8.53
N VAL A 763 12.01 11.95 8.56
CA VAL A 763 13.48 11.90 8.37
C VAL A 763 13.87 12.45 7.01
N ALA A 764 13.06 12.17 5.96
CA ALA A 764 13.29 12.74 4.63
C ALA A 764 13.12 14.25 4.57
N SER A 765 12.28 14.79 5.42
CA SER A 765 12.01 16.22 5.49
C SER A 765 13.06 16.97 6.31
N THR A 766 13.89 16.25 7.10
CA THR A 766 14.98 16.84 7.86
C THR A 766 16.21 17.09 6.99
N PRO A 767 17.00 18.13 7.26
CA PRO A 767 18.14 18.55 6.43
C PRO A 767 19.24 17.51 6.34
#